data_63ab1e2ad87aac7f2a9699ad257347e0
#
_entry.id   63ab1e2ad87aac7f2a9699ad257347e0
#
_cell.length_a   1.000
_cell.length_b   1.000
_cell.length_c   1.000
_cell.angle_alpha   90.00
_cell.angle_beta   90.00
_cell.angle_gamma   90.00
#
_symmetry.space_group_name_H-M   'P 1'
#
loop_
_entity.id
_entity.type
_entity.pdbx_description
1 polymer ?
#
loop_
_entity_poly.entity_id
_entity_poly.type
_entity_poly.pdbx_seq_one_letter_code
_entity_poly.pdbx_strand_id
1 'polypeptide(L)'
;MVDLVNLQHKSGHRYIQTEYRQSTDTSAPTQPSYIESNLVGIDSRMEELSSRRETKDNEKVQIVGIHGMGGIGKTTIAIALFRRIKYKFEGSSFVNDVRENSSSKREICALQEKVLRDILEINQNFNVRDPEDGANMIRTRFVHKKVRMVLDDVDNFKQLEFLAATHDSFGPGSRVIITTRNEQLLSDADDKYKPDFLIMNDALVLFSRCAFKTNSPPEGYEEFSCRVIRYAGYLPLAVKVLGCFFHGRKALHEWESALNRLTKAPPVDIFKTLKLSFDGLEDSEKDIFLDIACFYKGRDIRDITKVFESCGFDPEIGINVLSEKSLITISNHRIGMHDLLQEMGQQIAREIISNRRLWQLEYIHDSLKNNQELEEIAAIVVPDKQYDVDEYEEKVGFRADVFERMKNLRLLDIRGRFTSCEPTIFPNKLRWLCWSECPFTSLSRTHMSKLVGLQVVGGSVKQFWNGKKIMPNLKYLNLQQLDCLTTLPDVSMAPNIEKLTVSRCTNLVEVHESLGSHKRILKLQIIGCKRLKRLPSRFEMESLWFLNLNKCPSLARFPDVSPCMIKLSCIQLDYCCSIEALPSSEVYLPSLRHLSFRRYKSHTNNNIPKEHGFGENLVKDYTKAYPKLLNSCTLINWCSLRSLNLSWRPMESEVFLKNLHAFSCLETLYLSGNNNLIQLPESISHLSRLRKLNLNECHQLQILHSLPSSIQELEANNCYSLEKIDDLSPEYDCSHLSRLRKLNLNECHRLQILHGLPSTIQELQANNCYNLQKIDHLLQEYDSWYHISFINCQKLVEDDDSKRYLHKLSQQSFFKRCAVTDRELSIAIPGNKIPSWFKEPQPGYRIAMELPPKCETQINGIAICGVFPGEWQGQVIVLVPPSTLKKMECPLVLVGRRMNLNNNNNNNNNNNNNNNNNNNNNNNNNNNASAAAAEGENENMWISYRPCTSFGGQDWSAGGALLISISLAYGAKAVRCAARLIYKEDVESNQQITTCISYPWKNLKGRRKSACQAPQNF
;
A
#
# COMPACT_ATOMS: atom_id res chain seq x y z
N MET A 1 -19.10 20.74 38.50
CA MET A 1 -19.04 19.76 37.41
C MET A 1 -17.75 18.94 37.39
N VAL A 2 -16.60 19.53 37.70
CA VAL A 2 -15.31 18.82 37.86
C VAL A 2 -15.35 17.84 39.04
N ASP A 3 -16.02 18.19 40.12
CA ASP A 3 -16.15 17.34 41.32
C ASP A 3 -17.09 16.13 41.12
N LEU A 4 -18.08 16.24 40.24
CA LEU A 4 -18.96 15.14 39.90
C LEU A 4 -18.30 14.06 39.02
N VAL A 5 -17.37 14.47 38.14
CA VAL A 5 -16.60 13.54 37.31
C VAL A 5 -15.54 12.84 38.17
N ASN A 6 -14.91 13.55 39.08
CA ASN A 6 -13.96 12.96 40.04
C ASN A 6 -14.63 12.01 41.03
N LEU A 7 -15.89 12.26 41.42
CA LEU A 7 -16.68 11.37 42.24
C LEU A 7 -17.08 10.09 41.50
N GLN A 8 -17.38 10.18 40.18
CA GLN A 8 -17.68 8.98 39.37
C GLN A 8 -16.42 8.13 39.10
N HIS A 9 -15.24 8.74 38.94
CA HIS A 9 -13.98 7.99 38.87
C HIS A 9 -13.65 7.28 40.19
N LYS A 10 -13.81 7.98 41.32
CA LYS A 10 -13.62 7.36 42.65
C LYS A 10 -14.69 6.33 43.00
N SER A 11 -15.91 6.49 42.55
CA SER A 11 -17.01 5.52 42.80
C SER A 11 -16.87 4.28 41.91
N GLY A 12 -16.36 4.42 40.66
CA GLY A 12 -16.03 3.27 39.80
C GLY A 12 -14.95 2.38 40.41
N HIS A 13 -13.89 2.96 40.95
CA HIS A 13 -12.83 2.21 41.64
C HIS A 13 -13.30 1.62 42.99
N ARG A 14 -14.16 2.29 43.73
CA ARG A 14 -14.75 1.74 44.98
C ARG A 14 -15.75 0.61 44.74
N TYR A 15 -16.48 0.65 43.61
CA TYR A 15 -17.41 -0.41 43.24
C TYR A 15 -16.70 -1.72 42.93
N ILE A 16 -15.54 -1.61 42.24
CA ILE A 16 -14.69 -2.77 41.95
C ILE A 16 -14.07 -3.38 43.24
N GLN A 17 -13.72 -2.55 44.22
CA GLN A 17 -13.19 -3.02 45.51
C GLN A 17 -14.23 -3.64 46.44
N THR A 18 -15.53 -3.21 46.36
CA THR A 18 -16.60 -3.71 47.26
C THR A 18 -17.15 -5.07 46.79
N GLU A 19 -17.22 -5.32 45.51
CA GLU A 19 -17.63 -6.65 44.98
C GLU A 19 -16.57 -7.74 45.20
N TYR A 20 -15.29 -7.38 45.41
CA TYR A 20 -14.25 -8.33 45.67
C TYR A 20 -14.37 -9.04 47.03
N ARG A 21 -15.21 -8.53 47.97
CA ARG A 21 -15.36 -9.06 49.34
C ARG A 21 -16.57 -9.98 49.55
N GLN A 22 -17.47 -10.18 48.57
CA GLN A 22 -18.76 -10.87 48.81
C GLN A 22 -19.02 -12.13 47.99
N SER A 23 -18.08 -12.72 47.25
CA SER A 23 -18.36 -13.97 46.54
C SER A 23 -17.43 -15.11 46.92
N THR A 24 -17.60 -15.62 48.14
CA THR A 24 -17.25 -17.00 48.48
C THR A 24 -18.57 -17.80 48.52
N ASP A 25 -19.08 -18.20 47.35
CA ASP A 25 -20.06 -19.28 47.28
C ASP A 25 -19.81 -20.11 46.00
N THR A 26 -19.62 -21.38 46.28
CA THR A 26 -19.43 -22.47 45.33
C THR A 26 -20.79 -22.91 44.80
N SER A 27 -21.12 -22.58 43.56
CA SER A 27 -22.06 -23.39 42.76
C SER A 27 -22.10 -22.94 41.30
N ALA A 28 -22.09 -23.91 40.40
CA ALA A 28 -22.38 -24.05 38.96
C ALA A 28 -22.42 -22.82 38.00
N PRO A 29 -22.16 -23.00 36.68
CA PRO A 29 -21.96 -21.93 35.73
C PRO A 29 -23.24 -21.12 35.52
N THR A 30 -23.31 -19.95 36.08
CA THR A 30 -24.40 -19.00 35.94
C THR A 30 -23.95 -17.83 35.03
N GLN A 31 -24.86 -17.43 34.18
CA GLN A 31 -24.93 -16.24 33.29
C GLN A 31 -23.81 -15.20 33.40
N PRO A 32 -23.40 -14.56 32.30
CA PRO A 32 -22.38 -13.52 32.32
C PRO A 32 -22.75 -12.43 33.32
N SER A 33 -21.78 -12.04 34.17
CA SER A 33 -22.02 -11.01 35.19
C SER A 33 -22.49 -9.71 34.51
N TYR A 34 -23.39 -8.97 35.16
CA TYR A 34 -24.00 -7.71 34.69
C TYR A 34 -22.96 -6.70 34.11
N ILE A 35 -21.68 -6.82 34.48
CA ILE A 35 -20.59 -5.97 34.01
C ILE A 35 -20.06 -6.47 32.63
N GLU A 36 -20.05 -7.77 32.36
CA GLU A 36 -19.62 -8.31 31.05
C GLU A 36 -20.63 -8.02 29.94
N SER A 37 -21.92 -8.04 30.25
CA SER A 37 -22.98 -7.69 29.31
C SER A 37 -22.94 -6.21 28.85
N ASN A 38 -22.15 -5.37 29.53
CA ASN A 38 -22.01 -3.95 29.22
C ASN A 38 -20.75 -3.61 28.41
N LEU A 39 -19.81 -4.55 28.22
CA LEU A 39 -18.63 -4.32 27.39
C LEU A 39 -18.99 -4.49 25.90
N VAL A 40 -18.55 -3.55 25.09
CA VAL A 40 -18.84 -3.54 23.64
C VAL A 40 -17.60 -3.93 22.87
N GLY A 41 -17.74 -4.84 21.88
CA GLY A 41 -16.63 -5.27 21.00
C GLY A 41 -15.56 -6.09 21.73
N ILE A 42 -15.91 -6.69 22.88
CA ILE A 42 -14.92 -7.45 23.66
C ILE A 42 -14.87 -8.92 23.22
N ASP A 43 -15.99 -9.48 22.77
CA ASP A 43 -16.07 -10.91 22.44
C ASP A 43 -15.19 -11.30 21.27
N SER A 44 -15.22 -10.55 20.17
CA SER A 44 -14.35 -10.76 19.00
C SER A 44 -12.86 -10.68 19.37
N ARG A 45 -12.47 -9.73 20.20
CA ARG A 45 -11.09 -9.58 20.70
C ARG A 45 -10.67 -10.74 21.60
N MET A 46 -11.62 -11.28 22.37
CA MET A 46 -11.38 -12.44 23.23
C MET A 46 -11.25 -13.72 22.41
N GLU A 47 -12.02 -13.88 21.36
CA GLU A 47 -11.91 -15.00 20.41
C GLU A 47 -10.55 -14.97 19.69
N GLU A 48 -10.14 -13.81 19.18
CA GLU A 48 -8.83 -13.62 18.56
C GLU A 48 -7.68 -14.00 19.51
N LEU A 49 -7.74 -13.54 20.77
CA LEU A 49 -6.75 -13.90 21.78
C LEU A 49 -6.82 -15.37 22.19
N SER A 50 -7.98 -16.02 22.12
CA SER A 50 -8.18 -17.44 22.44
C SER A 50 -7.64 -18.33 21.32
N SER A 51 -7.90 -17.98 20.05
CA SER A 51 -7.41 -18.73 18.89
C SER A 51 -5.88 -18.78 18.81
N ARG A 52 -5.22 -17.71 19.21
CA ARG A 52 -3.74 -17.65 19.31
C ARG A 52 -3.18 -18.55 20.41
N ARG A 53 -4.01 -18.97 21.39
CA ARG A 53 -3.62 -19.79 22.54
C ARG A 53 -3.73 -21.29 22.33
N GLU A 54 -4.61 -21.77 21.46
CA GLU A 54 -4.87 -23.20 21.26
C GLU A 54 -3.68 -23.96 20.65
N THR A 55 -2.71 -23.23 20.10
CA THR A 55 -1.52 -23.80 19.47
C THR A 55 -0.28 -23.89 20.38
N LYS A 56 -0.34 -23.40 21.64
CA LYS A 56 0.83 -23.36 22.53
C LYS A 56 0.65 -24.24 23.78
N ASP A 57 1.73 -24.86 24.17
CA ASP A 57 1.91 -25.77 25.30
C ASP A 57 1.31 -25.19 26.61
N ASN A 58 0.22 -25.80 27.09
CA ASN A 58 -0.52 -25.36 28.28
C ASN A 58 0.26 -25.58 29.61
N GLU A 59 1.41 -26.25 29.56
CA GLU A 59 2.21 -26.55 30.73
C GLU A 59 3.31 -25.52 31.02
N LYS A 60 3.57 -24.60 30.09
CA LYS A 60 4.61 -23.57 30.27
C LYS A 60 4.04 -22.28 30.84
N VAL A 61 4.91 -21.50 31.51
CA VAL A 61 4.61 -20.12 31.86
C VAL A 61 4.44 -19.31 30.58
N GLN A 62 3.40 -18.51 30.48
CA GLN A 62 3.16 -17.64 29.32
C GLN A 62 3.02 -16.19 29.73
N ILE A 63 3.77 -15.33 29.06
CA ILE A 63 3.71 -13.87 29.20
C ILE A 63 3.06 -13.30 27.95
N VAL A 64 1.91 -12.64 28.11
CA VAL A 64 1.13 -12.04 27.03
C VAL A 64 1.16 -10.53 27.17
N GLY A 65 1.72 -9.85 26.18
CA GLY A 65 1.77 -8.40 26.13
C GLY A 65 0.61 -7.80 25.35
N ILE A 66 -0.12 -6.84 25.94
CA ILE A 66 -1.15 -6.05 25.24
C ILE A 66 -0.62 -4.62 25.07
N HIS A 67 -0.31 -4.21 23.85
CA HIS A 67 0.28 -2.89 23.61
C HIS A 67 -0.55 -2.03 22.66
N GLY A 68 -0.35 -0.72 22.69
CA GLY A 68 -1.03 0.20 21.78
C GLY A 68 -1.29 1.56 22.44
N MET A 69 -1.84 2.49 21.64
CA MET A 69 -2.06 3.87 22.07
C MET A 69 -2.96 4.00 23.30
N GLY A 70 -2.90 5.17 23.95
CA GLY A 70 -3.79 5.50 25.05
C GLY A 70 -5.27 5.49 24.62
N GLY A 71 -6.14 4.90 25.44
CA GLY A 71 -7.56 4.88 25.19
C GLY A 71 -8.08 3.78 24.25
N ILE A 72 -7.22 2.90 23.71
CA ILE A 72 -7.61 1.78 22.80
C ILE A 72 -8.33 0.63 23.53
N GLY A 73 -8.34 0.62 24.86
CA GLY A 73 -9.06 -0.36 25.67
C GLY A 73 -8.20 -1.50 26.21
N LYS A 74 -6.86 -1.38 26.27
CA LYS A 74 -5.95 -2.41 26.82
C LYS A 74 -6.33 -2.92 28.19
N THR A 75 -6.52 -2.02 29.14
CA THR A 75 -6.97 -2.35 30.50
C THR A 75 -8.31 -3.09 30.51
N THR A 76 -9.25 -2.69 29.66
CA THR A 76 -10.57 -3.35 29.53
C THR A 76 -10.43 -4.78 29.07
N ILE A 77 -9.57 -5.02 28.07
CA ILE A 77 -9.26 -6.36 27.55
C ILE A 77 -8.58 -7.20 28.62
N ALA A 78 -7.59 -6.62 29.34
CA ALA A 78 -6.88 -7.32 30.43
C ALA A 78 -7.84 -7.72 31.54
N ILE A 79 -8.79 -6.85 31.94
CA ILE A 79 -9.85 -7.16 32.92
C ILE A 79 -10.75 -8.29 32.42
N ALA A 80 -11.17 -8.25 31.17
CA ALA A 80 -12.03 -9.30 30.59
C ALA A 80 -11.31 -10.65 30.57
N LEU A 81 -10.03 -10.67 30.15
CA LEU A 81 -9.17 -11.86 30.20
C LEU A 81 -9.03 -12.38 31.62
N PHE A 82 -8.77 -11.48 32.59
CA PHE A 82 -8.59 -11.86 33.97
C PHE A 82 -9.85 -12.51 34.55
N ARG A 83 -11.05 -12.07 34.19
CA ARG A 83 -12.31 -12.63 34.68
C ARG A 83 -12.66 -13.98 34.06
N ARG A 84 -12.48 -14.14 32.75
CA ARG A 84 -12.86 -15.39 32.03
C ARG A 84 -12.03 -16.62 32.43
N ILE A 85 -10.81 -16.46 32.97
CA ILE A 85 -9.87 -17.57 33.23
C ILE A 85 -9.73 -17.89 34.74
N LYS A 86 -10.63 -17.43 35.60
CA LYS A 86 -10.48 -17.41 37.07
C LYS A 86 -10.26 -18.78 37.74
N TYR A 87 -10.79 -19.86 37.22
CA TYR A 87 -10.91 -21.14 37.94
C TYR A 87 -9.73 -22.11 37.77
N LYS A 88 -8.63 -21.70 37.12
CA LYS A 88 -7.53 -22.63 36.79
C LYS A 88 -6.21 -22.35 37.53
N PHE A 89 -6.18 -21.40 38.46
CA PHE A 89 -4.96 -20.93 39.10
C PHE A 89 -5.04 -21.01 40.61
N GLU A 90 -3.88 -21.27 41.25
CA GLU A 90 -3.72 -21.34 42.71
C GLU A 90 -3.68 -19.97 43.40
N GLY A 91 -3.41 -18.92 42.64
CA GLY A 91 -3.44 -17.55 43.10
C GLY A 91 -3.58 -16.56 41.93
N SER A 92 -4.15 -15.39 42.20
CA SER A 92 -4.40 -14.40 41.15
C SER A 92 -4.24 -12.98 41.70
N SER A 93 -3.49 -12.13 40.96
CA SER A 93 -3.35 -10.70 41.30
C SER A 93 -3.58 -9.82 40.08
N PHE A 94 -4.34 -8.72 40.29
CA PHE A 94 -4.46 -7.66 39.30
C PHE A 94 -3.84 -6.38 39.86
N VAL A 95 -2.73 -5.95 39.25
CA VAL A 95 -1.98 -4.74 39.67
C VAL A 95 -2.35 -3.61 38.73
N ASN A 96 -3.21 -2.70 39.18
CA ASN A 96 -3.68 -1.55 38.40
C ASN A 96 -2.63 -0.44 38.42
N ASP A 97 -2.58 0.33 37.31
CA ASP A 97 -1.88 1.61 37.21
C ASP A 97 -0.44 1.53 37.74
N VAL A 98 0.33 0.53 37.29
CA VAL A 98 1.71 0.27 37.74
C VAL A 98 2.57 1.52 37.58
N ARG A 99 2.44 2.22 36.47
CA ARG A 99 3.15 3.47 36.18
C ARG A 99 2.94 4.53 37.29
N GLU A 100 1.67 4.75 37.68
CA GLU A 100 1.35 5.79 38.66
C GLU A 100 1.72 5.40 40.10
N ASN A 101 1.76 4.11 40.41
CA ASN A 101 2.00 3.55 41.74
C ASN A 101 3.44 3.03 41.92
N SER A 102 4.39 3.42 41.09
CA SER A 102 5.79 2.98 41.13
C SER A 102 6.80 4.13 41.02
N SER A 103 6.41 5.34 41.35
CA SER A 103 7.25 6.54 41.26
C SER A 103 8.36 6.55 42.36
N SER A 104 8.17 5.82 43.44
CA SER A 104 9.11 5.74 44.57
C SER A 104 9.35 4.29 44.99
N LYS A 105 10.51 4.01 45.63
CA LYS A 105 10.82 2.69 46.20
C LYS A 105 9.72 2.16 47.12
N ARG A 106 9.14 3.05 47.95
CA ARG A 106 8.05 2.70 48.88
C ARG A 106 6.79 2.23 48.15
N GLU A 107 6.46 2.87 47.02
CA GLU A 107 5.29 2.50 46.23
C GLU A 107 5.50 1.16 45.53
N ILE A 108 6.71 0.90 45.00
CA ILE A 108 7.08 -0.39 44.46
C ILE A 108 6.94 -1.50 45.50
N CYS A 109 7.48 -1.30 46.72
CA CYS A 109 7.33 -2.26 47.83
C CYS A 109 5.84 -2.51 48.16
N ALA A 110 5.00 -1.47 48.14
CA ALA A 110 3.56 -1.62 48.36
C ALA A 110 2.86 -2.43 47.27
N LEU A 111 3.27 -2.30 45.98
CA LEU A 111 2.77 -3.14 44.89
C LEU A 111 3.22 -4.60 45.09
N GLN A 112 4.46 -4.84 45.49
CA GLN A 112 4.98 -6.18 45.76
C GLN A 112 4.24 -6.83 46.93
N GLU A 113 4.00 -6.12 48.02
CA GLU A 113 3.20 -6.61 49.16
C GLU A 113 1.77 -6.95 48.72
N LYS A 114 1.16 -6.14 47.82
CA LYS A 114 -0.15 -6.44 47.26
C LYS A 114 -0.13 -7.76 46.47
N VAL A 115 0.85 -7.94 45.57
CA VAL A 115 1.00 -9.15 44.76
C VAL A 115 1.17 -10.41 45.68
N LEU A 116 2.02 -10.28 46.70
CA LEU A 116 2.25 -11.38 47.68
C LEU A 116 0.95 -11.73 48.42
N ARG A 117 0.19 -10.74 48.92
CA ARG A 117 -1.08 -10.97 49.61
C ARG A 117 -2.15 -11.58 48.71
N ASP A 118 -2.30 -11.04 47.50
CA ASP A 118 -3.31 -11.49 46.57
C ASP A 118 -3.10 -12.95 46.14
N ILE A 119 -1.85 -13.36 45.87
CA ILE A 119 -1.51 -14.70 45.38
C ILE A 119 -1.41 -15.74 46.48
N LEU A 120 -0.97 -15.37 47.66
CA LEU A 120 -0.85 -16.29 48.80
C LEU A 120 -2.13 -16.39 49.64
N GLU A 121 -3.13 -15.53 49.36
CA GLU A 121 -4.40 -15.45 50.11
C GLU A 121 -4.22 -15.30 51.64
N ILE A 122 -3.14 -14.60 52.05
CA ILE A 122 -2.75 -14.44 53.47
C ILE A 122 -3.08 -13.01 53.90
N ASN A 123 -3.84 -12.87 55.00
CA ASN A 123 -4.19 -11.57 55.61
C ASN A 123 -3.04 -10.96 56.45
N GLN A 124 -1.82 -11.49 56.38
CA GLN A 124 -0.67 -10.96 57.09
C GLN A 124 -0.01 -9.83 56.27
N ASN A 125 0.49 -8.80 56.98
CA ASN A 125 1.27 -7.75 56.34
C ASN A 125 2.67 -8.28 56.05
N PHE A 126 3.03 -8.30 54.76
CA PHE A 126 4.42 -8.51 54.34
C PHE A 126 5.21 -7.23 54.57
N ASN A 127 6.36 -7.32 55.17
CA ASN A 127 7.27 -6.18 55.37
C ASN A 127 8.38 -6.28 54.31
N VAL A 128 8.13 -5.71 53.14
CA VAL A 128 9.12 -5.62 52.05
C VAL A 128 10.02 -4.41 52.34
N ARG A 129 11.30 -4.63 52.55
CA ARG A 129 12.25 -3.57 52.94
C ARG A 129 12.72 -2.73 51.77
N ASP A 130 12.94 -3.35 50.62
CA ASP A 130 13.33 -2.68 49.38
C ASP A 130 12.79 -3.45 48.16
N PRO A 131 12.80 -2.88 46.95
CA PRO A 131 12.27 -3.53 45.75
C PRO A 131 12.93 -4.80 45.33
N GLU A 132 14.25 -4.99 45.61
CA GLU A 132 15.01 -6.19 45.28
C GLU A 132 14.65 -7.34 46.22
N ASP A 133 14.53 -7.06 47.52
CA ASP A 133 14.02 -8.02 48.51
C ASP A 133 12.62 -8.50 48.16
N GLY A 134 11.73 -7.57 47.77
CA GLY A 134 10.38 -7.89 47.34
C GLY A 134 10.32 -8.76 46.06
N ALA A 135 11.15 -8.48 45.08
CA ALA A 135 11.26 -9.30 43.88
C ALA A 135 11.76 -10.70 44.17
N ASN A 136 12.74 -10.84 45.08
CA ASN A 136 13.24 -12.15 45.51
C ASN A 136 12.20 -12.94 46.31
N MET A 137 11.42 -12.27 47.16
CA MET A 137 10.29 -12.88 47.85
C MET A 137 9.23 -13.41 46.88
N ILE A 138 8.91 -12.66 45.81
CA ILE A 138 7.98 -13.08 44.75
C ILE A 138 8.51 -14.32 44.05
N ARG A 139 9.75 -14.29 43.53
CA ARG A 139 10.38 -15.41 42.83
C ARG A 139 10.40 -16.68 43.70
N THR A 140 10.87 -16.58 44.92
CA THR A 140 11.01 -17.74 45.82
C THR A 140 9.68 -18.39 46.16
N ARG A 141 8.61 -17.61 46.31
CA ARG A 141 7.31 -18.13 46.77
C ARG A 141 6.40 -18.57 45.62
N PHE A 142 6.65 -18.10 44.38
CA PHE A 142 5.76 -18.39 43.26
C PHE A 142 6.34 -19.37 42.24
N VAL A 143 7.63 -19.71 42.32
CA VAL A 143 8.31 -20.60 41.37
C VAL A 143 7.62 -21.96 41.19
N HIS A 144 6.87 -22.44 42.19
CA HIS A 144 6.13 -23.70 42.11
C HIS A 144 4.60 -23.49 42.06
N LYS A 145 4.12 -22.25 42.05
CA LYS A 145 2.70 -21.97 42.06
C LYS A 145 2.20 -21.61 40.67
N LYS A 146 1.07 -22.17 40.27
CA LYS A 146 0.36 -21.80 39.05
C LYS A 146 -0.42 -20.55 39.29
N VAL A 147 0.14 -19.40 38.88
CA VAL A 147 -0.44 -18.07 39.13
C VAL A 147 -0.97 -17.39 37.89
N ARG A 148 -1.88 -16.47 38.10
CA ARG A 148 -2.33 -15.52 37.11
C ARG A 148 -2.08 -14.10 37.61
N MET A 149 -1.27 -13.34 36.85
CA MET A 149 -0.93 -11.98 37.20
C MET A 149 -1.25 -11.03 36.04
N VAL A 150 -1.81 -9.86 36.34
CA VAL A 150 -1.96 -8.77 35.39
C VAL A 150 -1.21 -7.56 35.92
N LEU A 151 -0.36 -7.00 35.07
CA LEU A 151 0.37 -5.74 35.32
C LEU A 151 -0.18 -4.71 34.32
N ASP A 152 -0.97 -3.75 34.82
CA ASP A 152 -1.62 -2.78 33.96
C ASP A 152 -0.88 -1.45 33.89
N ASP A 153 -0.76 -0.90 32.68
CA ASP A 153 -0.11 0.37 32.32
C ASP A 153 1.38 0.46 32.74
N VAL A 154 2.14 -0.58 32.38
CA VAL A 154 3.61 -0.63 32.59
C VAL A 154 4.30 0.31 31.60
N ASP A 155 5.28 1.12 32.06
CA ASP A 155 6.02 2.04 31.21
C ASP A 155 7.56 1.98 31.34
N ASN A 156 8.10 1.13 32.23
CA ASN A 156 9.54 0.98 32.49
C ASN A 156 9.95 -0.49 32.73
N PHE A 157 11.08 -0.92 32.17
CA PHE A 157 11.64 -2.26 32.39
C PHE A 157 11.87 -2.61 33.87
N LYS A 158 12.29 -1.64 34.70
CA LYS A 158 12.49 -1.87 36.13
C LYS A 158 11.21 -2.28 36.87
N GLN A 159 10.05 -1.84 36.41
CA GLN A 159 8.77 -2.28 36.98
C GLN A 159 8.53 -3.77 36.76
N LEU A 160 8.87 -4.29 35.54
CA LEU A 160 8.79 -5.72 35.25
C LEU A 160 9.79 -6.53 36.07
N GLU A 161 11.01 -6.01 36.24
CA GLU A 161 12.06 -6.64 37.02
C GLU A 161 11.69 -6.73 38.51
N PHE A 162 11.22 -5.63 39.10
CA PHE A 162 10.82 -5.57 40.51
C PHE A 162 9.53 -6.36 40.81
N LEU A 163 8.62 -6.48 39.84
CA LEU A 163 7.42 -7.32 39.98
C LEU A 163 7.67 -8.77 39.54
N ALA A 164 8.94 -9.14 39.30
CA ALA A 164 9.40 -10.46 38.93
C ALA A 164 8.62 -11.09 37.75
N ALA A 165 8.28 -10.27 36.73
CA ALA A 165 7.49 -10.66 35.57
C ALA A 165 8.32 -11.46 34.53
N THR A 166 8.99 -12.51 34.96
CA THR A 166 9.85 -13.39 34.14
C THR A 166 9.35 -14.83 34.19
N HIS A 167 9.70 -15.63 33.18
CA HIS A 167 9.30 -17.04 33.09
C HIS A 167 9.75 -17.87 34.29
N ASP A 168 10.91 -17.59 34.81
CA ASP A 168 11.52 -18.33 35.93
C ASP A 168 10.91 -18.02 37.30
N SER A 169 10.04 -17.02 37.38
CA SER A 169 9.44 -16.60 38.64
C SER A 169 8.21 -17.37 39.05
N PHE A 170 7.63 -18.17 38.14
CA PHE A 170 6.32 -18.79 38.35
C PHE A 170 6.30 -20.27 38.01
N GLY A 171 5.37 -21.01 38.63
CA GLY A 171 5.17 -22.44 38.36
C GLY A 171 4.55 -22.69 36.98
N PRO A 172 4.71 -23.92 36.43
CA PRO A 172 4.21 -24.31 35.12
C PRO A 172 2.71 -24.02 34.93
N GLY A 173 2.35 -23.56 33.74
CA GLY A 173 0.95 -23.19 33.42
C GLY A 173 0.50 -21.82 33.92
N SER A 174 1.40 -21.03 34.52
CA SER A 174 1.12 -19.64 34.92
C SER A 174 0.87 -18.72 33.73
N ARG A 175 0.16 -17.63 33.96
CA ARG A 175 -0.18 -16.60 32.94
C ARG A 175 0.10 -15.21 33.49
N VAL A 176 0.98 -14.49 32.83
CA VAL A 176 1.26 -13.08 33.10
C VAL A 176 0.75 -12.23 31.93
N ILE A 177 -0.09 -11.25 32.21
CA ILE A 177 -0.62 -10.31 31.22
C ILE A 177 -0.04 -8.94 31.53
N ILE A 178 0.60 -8.32 30.55
CA ILE A 178 1.23 -6.99 30.69
C ILE A 178 0.52 -6.05 29.75
N THR A 179 -0.02 -4.93 30.23
CA THR A 179 -0.49 -3.88 29.35
C THR A 179 0.48 -2.72 29.33
N THR A 180 0.78 -2.20 28.15
CA THR A 180 1.73 -1.09 27.99
C THR A 180 1.38 -0.22 26.79
N ARG A 181 1.96 0.98 26.75
CA ARG A 181 1.95 1.87 25.58
C ARG A 181 3.24 1.74 24.75
N ASN A 182 4.25 1.08 25.26
CA ASN A 182 5.55 0.87 24.62
C ASN A 182 5.77 -0.62 24.33
N GLU A 183 5.78 -0.98 23.06
CA GLU A 183 5.97 -2.35 22.59
C GLU A 183 7.33 -2.94 23.00
N GLN A 184 8.38 -2.12 23.11
CA GLN A 184 9.72 -2.59 23.49
C GLN A 184 9.75 -3.31 24.85
N LEU A 185 8.90 -2.88 25.80
CA LEU A 185 8.80 -3.52 27.11
C LEU A 185 8.32 -4.97 27.05
N LEU A 186 7.86 -5.42 25.90
CA LEU A 186 7.37 -6.77 25.66
C LEU A 186 8.38 -7.63 24.89
N SER A 187 9.69 -7.31 24.94
CA SER A 187 10.73 -8.10 24.27
C SER A 187 10.67 -9.58 24.63
N ASP A 188 10.45 -9.88 25.91
CA ASP A 188 10.44 -11.22 26.49
C ASP A 188 9.04 -11.85 26.55
N ALA A 189 8.02 -11.21 26.00
CA ALA A 189 6.67 -11.76 25.94
C ALA A 189 6.55 -12.83 24.85
N ASP A 190 5.86 -13.93 25.17
CA ASP A 190 5.60 -15.04 24.25
C ASP A 190 4.62 -14.68 23.14
N ASP A 191 3.72 -13.76 23.44
CA ASP A 191 2.75 -13.24 22.48
C ASP A 191 2.51 -11.74 22.69
N LYS A 192 2.39 -11.00 21.56
CA LYS A 192 2.12 -9.56 21.57
C LYS A 192 0.81 -9.30 20.84
N TYR A 193 -0.13 -8.71 21.55
CA TYR A 193 -1.42 -8.34 21.01
C TYR A 193 -1.58 -6.83 20.92
N LYS A 194 -1.87 -6.35 19.72
CA LYS A 194 -2.20 -4.94 19.45
C LYS A 194 -3.69 -4.84 19.11
N PRO A 195 -4.53 -4.32 20.01
CA PRO A 195 -5.96 -4.16 19.73
C PRO A 195 -6.22 -3.21 18.57
N ASP A 196 -7.13 -3.57 17.68
CA ASP A 196 -7.64 -2.67 16.64
C ASP A 196 -8.63 -1.65 17.21
N PHE A 197 -8.91 -0.60 16.42
CA PHE A 197 -10.00 0.33 16.72
C PHE A 197 -11.35 -0.39 16.69
N LEU A 198 -12.38 0.22 17.31
CA LEU A 198 -13.74 -0.35 17.23
C LEU A 198 -14.22 -0.36 15.78
N ILE A 199 -14.94 -1.40 15.40
CA ILE A 199 -15.72 -1.38 14.16
C ILE A 199 -16.91 -0.41 14.33
N MET A 200 -17.46 0.10 13.21
CA MET A 200 -18.54 1.10 13.24
C MET A 200 -19.72 0.67 14.11
N ASN A 201 -20.12 -0.61 14.07
CA ASN A 201 -21.22 -1.13 14.84
C ASN A 201 -20.98 -1.04 16.35
N ASP A 202 -19.81 -1.50 16.79
CA ASP A 202 -19.46 -1.48 18.21
C ASP A 202 -19.28 -0.04 18.69
N ALA A 203 -18.67 0.82 17.88
CA ALA A 203 -18.54 2.23 18.20
C ALA A 203 -19.91 2.91 18.33
N LEU A 204 -20.88 2.56 17.46
CA LEU A 204 -22.24 3.09 17.51
C LEU A 204 -23.00 2.62 18.77
N VAL A 205 -22.87 1.35 19.13
CA VAL A 205 -23.45 0.82 20.38
C VAL A 205 -22.82 1.50 21.60
N LEU A 206 -21.47 1.61 21.65
CA LEU A 206 -20.78 2.27 22.76
C LEU A 206 -21.18 3.74 22.89
N PHE A 207 -21.19 4.47 21.77
CA PHE A 207 -21.63 5.85 21.71
C PHE A 207 -23.07 6.02 22.19
N SER A 208 -23.99 5.21 21.65
CA SER A 208 -25.41 5.29 21.96
C SER A 208 -25.71 4.99 23.43
N ARG A 209 -25.03 4.01 24.02
CA ARG A 209 -25.11 3.74 25.47
C ARG A 209 -24.68 4.94 26.30
N CYS A 210 -23.67 5.67 25.87
CA CYS A 210 -23.19 6.85 26.59
C CYS A 210 -24.09 8.06 26.36
N ALA A 211 -24.51 8.32 25.13
CA ALA A 211 -25.26 9.51 24.74
C ALA A 211 -26.77 9.39 25.04
N PHE A 212 -27.37 8.24 24.78
CA PHE A 212 -28.83 8.04 24.82
C PHE A 212 -29.31 6.99 25.84
N LYS A 213 -28.37 6.23 26.45
CA LYS A 213 -28.68 5.08 27.34
C LYS A 213 -29.38 3.92 26.61
N THR A 214 -29.25 3.85 25.29
CA THR A 214 -29.83 2.81 24.43
C THR A 214 -28.72 2.16 23.60
N ASN A 215 -28.97 1.02 22.94
CA ASN A 215 -27.97 0.36 22.10
C ASN A 215 -27.90 0.94 20.68
N SER A 216 -28.85 1.82 20.32
CA SER A 216 -28.90 2.47 18.99
C SER A 216 -29.30 3.94 19.16
N PRO A 217 -28.91 4.82 18.22
CA PRO A 217 -29.36 6.20 18.21
C PRO A 217 -30.89 6.26 18.05
N PRO A 218 -31.59 7.25 18.62
CA PRO A 218 -32.98 7.58 18.29
C PRO A 218 -33.09 8.01 16.81
N GLU A 219 -34.33 7.94 16.29
CA GLU A 219 -34.64 8.37 14.93
C GLU A 219 -34.20 9.85 14.69
N GLY A 220 -33.47 10.07 13.59
CA GLY A 220 -32.92 11.38 13.20
C GLY A 220 -31.55 11.71 13.81
N TYR A 221 -30.98 10.88 14.70
CA TYR A 221 -29.63 11.09 15.27
C TYR A 221 -28.55 10.17 14.70
N GLU A 222 -28.90 9.27 13.77
CA GLU A 222 -27.98 8.27 13.22
C GLU A 222 -26.81 8.92 12.49
N GLU A 223 -27.10 9.89 11.60
CA GLU A 223 -26.07 10.58 10.83
C GLU A 223 -25.12 11.36 11.73
N PHE A 224 -25.64 12.12 12.70
CA PHE A 224 -24.85 12.86 13.66
C PHE A 224 -23.98 11.93 14.51
N SER A 225 -24.54 10.83 14.99
CA SER A 225 -23.79 9.82 15.75
C SER A 225 -22.63 9.25 14.93
N CYS A 226 -22.85 8.95 13.66
CA CYS A 226 -21.82 8.50 12.74
C CYS A 226 -20.72 9.57 12.51
N ARG A 227 -21.08 10.85 12.38
CA ARG A 227 -20.13 11.96 12.27
C ARG A 227 -19.26 12.09 13.52
N VAL A 228 -19.86 12.01 14.72
CA VAL A 228 -19.11 12.04 15.99
C VAL A 228 -18.16 10.84 16.12
N ILE A 229 -18.59 9.64 15.74
CA ILE A 229 -17.76 8.43 15.79
C ILE A 229 -16.58 8.52 14.80
N ARG A 230 -16.80 9.06 13.59
CA ARG A 230 -15.70 9.32 12.63
C ARG A 230 -14.71 10.33 13.20
N TYR A 231 -15.18 11.41 13.82
CA TYR A 231 -14.32 12.37 14.51
C TYR A 231 -13.52 11.70 15.63
N ALA A 232 -14.15 10.81 16.42
CA ALA A 232 -13.46 10.01 17.45
C ALA A 232 -12.40 9.05 16.87
N GLY A 233 -12.37 8.83 15.55
CA GLY A 233 -11.50 7.86 14.89
C GLY A 233 -11.69 6.45 15.42
N TYR A 234 -12.90 6.09 15.83
CA TYR A 234 -13.25 4.78 16.40
C TYR A 234 -12.47 4.39 17.67
N LEU A 235 -11.79 5.35 18.31
CA LEU A 235 -11.06 5.13 19.56
C LEU A 235 -12.03 4.96 20.73
N PRO A 236 -12.03 3.83 21.46
CA PRO A 236 -13.03 3.55 22.52
C PRO A 236 -13.17 4.66 23.55
N LEU A 237 -12.05 5.22 24.03
CA LEU A 237 -12.05 6.33 25.00
C LEU A 237 -12.73 7.57 24.40
N ALA A 238 -12.36 7.95 23.19
CA ALA A 238 -12.93 9.12 22.53
C ALA A 238 -14.42 8.96 22.26
N VAL A 239 -14.85 7.79 21.78
CA VAL A 239 -16.27 7.46 21.57
C VAL A 239 -17.06 7.57 22.89
N LYS A 240 -16.51 7.05 23.99
CA LYS A 240 -17.13 7.13 25.33
C LYS A 240 -17.23 8.58 25.85
N VAL A 241 -16.13 9.33 25.80
CA VAL A 241 -16.07 10.72 26.28
C VAL A 241 -17.02 11.60 25.47
N LEU A 242 -17.01 11.46 24.14
CA LEU A 242 -17.92 12.21 23.27
C LEU A 242 -19.38 11.80 23.48
N GLY A 243 -19.67 10.51 23.63
CA GLY A 243 -21.02 10.06 23.98
C GLY A 243 -21.53 10.71 25.27
N CYS A 244 -20.71 10.77 26.31
CA CYS A 244 -21.06 11.48 27.55
C CYS A 244 -21.22 12.99 27.34
N PHE A 245 -20.37 13.60 26.48
CA PHE A 245 -20.45 15.03 26.16
C PHE A 245 -21.76 15.39 25.45
N PHE A 246 -22.26 14.50 24.57
CA PHE A 246 -23.53 14.70 23.87
C PHE A 246 -24.77 14.29 24.70
N HIS A 247 -24.60 13.61 25.84
CA HIS A 247 -25.71 13.19 26.70
C HIS A 247 -26.53 14.39 27.18
N GLY A 248 -27.87 14.28 27.05
CA GLY A 248 -28.82 15.33 27.49
C GLY A 248 -29.05 16.47 26.49
N ARG A 249 -28.31 16.53 25.35
CA ARG A 249 -28.57 17.50 24.27
C ARG A 249 -29.72 17.00 23.40
N LYS A 250 -30.82 17.73 23.36
CA LYS A 250 -32.08 17.29 22.69
C LYS A 250 -32.28 17.92 21.30
N ALA A 251 -31.59 19.01 20.97
CA ALA A 251 -31.80 19.69 19.70
C ALA A 251 -30.63 19.42 18.70
N LEU A 252 -30.97 19.11 17.45
CA LEU A 252 -29.97 18.82 16.40
C LEU A 252 -29.01 19.98 16.14
N HIS A 253 -29.48 21.23 16.21
CA HIS A 253 -28.60 22.40 16.04
C HIS A 253 -27.56 22.54 17.17
N GLU A 254 -27.86 22.03 18.39
CA GLU A 254 -26.87 21.98 19.47
C GLU A 254 -25.79 20.97 19.18
N TRP A 255 -26.15 19.84 18.51
CA TRP A 255 -25.18 18.84 18.05
C TRP A 255 -24.25 19.39 16.96
N GLU A 256 -24.79 20.13 15.98
CA GLU A 256 -24.00 20.77 14.92
C GLU A 256 -23.03 21.79 15.49
N SER A 257 -23.51 22.69 16.39
CA SER A 257 -22.69 23.67 17.07
C SER A 257 -21.58 23.00 17.91
N ALA A 258 -21.92 21.90 18.59
CA ALA A 258 -20.97 21.14 19.39
C ALA A 258 -19.90 20.46 18.51
N LEU A 259 -20.26 19.87 17.38
CA LEU A 259 -19.32 19.30 16.42
C LEU A 259 -18.37 20.34 15.87
N ASN A 260 -18.88 21.50 15.48
CA ASN A 260 -18.05 22.61 14.99
C ASN A 260 -17.08 23.14 16.07
N ARG A 261 -17.47 23.07 17.35
CA ARG A 261 -16.58 23.39 18.47
C ARG A 261 -15.48 22.34 18.67
N LEU A 262 -15.81 21.05 18.55
CA LEU A 262 -14.88 19.95 18.71
C LEU A 262 -13.75 19.98 17.66
N THR A 263 -14.05 20.41 16.42
CA THR A 263 -13.04 20.59 15.37
C THR A 263 -12.00 21.69 15.71
N LYS A 264 -12.32 22.60 16.64
CA LYS A 264 -11.41 23.68 17.08
C LYS A 264 -10.58 23.29 18.32
N ALA A 265 -11.12 22.46 19.21
CA ALA A 265 -10.43 22.02 20.44
C ALA A 265 -10.98 20.67 20.91
N PRO A 266 -10.13 19.62 21.00
CA PRO A 266 -10.54 18.31 21.49
C PRO A 266 -10.86 18.36 23.01
N PRO A 267 -11.67 17.42 23.54
CA PRO A 267 -11.97 17.33 24.98
C PRO A 267 -10.72 17.09 25.82
N VAL A 268 -10.64 17.80 26.97
CA VAL A 268 -9.46 17.81 27.85
C VAL A 268 -9.03 16.41 28.31
N ASP A 269 -9.98 15.53 28.60
CA ASP A 269 -9.67 14.17 29.11
C ASP A 269 -9.02 13.29 28.03
N ILE A 270 -9.44 13.41 26.76
CA ILE A 270 -8.80 12.74 25.63
C ILE A 270 -7.38 13.27 25.47
N PHE A 271 -7.23 14.59 25.45
CA PHE A 271 -5.95 15.27 25.32
C PHE A 271 -4.95 14.81 26.39
N LYS A 272 -5.34 14.85 27.67
CA LYS A 272 -4.49 14.42 28.80
C LYS A 272 -4.02 12.97 28.65
N THR A 273 -4.93 12.07 28.29
CA THR A 273 -4.61 10.64 28.15
C THR A 273 -3.62 10.38 27.02
N LEU A 274 -3.76 11.07 25.89
CA LEU A 274 -2.86 10.94 24.76
C LEU A 274 -1.50 11.60 25.02
N LYS A 275 -1.52 12.77 25.69
CA LYS A 275 -0.32 13.55 26.02
C LYS A 275 0.68 12.79 26.89
N LEU A 276 0.24 11.89 27.76
CA LEU A 276 1.12 11.04 28.56
C LEU A 276 2.14 10.25 27.74
N SER A 277 1.75 9.78 26.56
CA SER A 277 2.68 9.07 25.66
C SER A 277 3.67 10.02 24.98
N PHE A 278 3.27 11.25 24.71
CA PHE A 278 4.14 12.31 24.18
C PHE A 278 5.12 12.83 25.21
N ASP A 279 4.67 13.06 26.46
CA ASP A 279 5.51 13.57 27.55
C ASP A 279 6.68 12.63 27.87
N GLY A 280 6.50 11.31 27.67
CA GLY A 280 7.54 10.30 27.82
C GLY A 280 8.49 10.14 26.62
N LEU A 281 8.51 11.08 25.67
CA LEU A 281 9.46 11.15 24.55
C LEU A 281 10.68 11.99 24.93
N GLU A 282 11.82 11.70 24.31
CA GLU A 282 12.99 12.59 24.33
C GLU A 282 12.73 13.83 23.45
N ASP A 283 13.52 14.90 23.63
CA ASP A 283 13.28 16.18 22.94
C ASP A 283 13.38 16.06 21.42
N SER A 284 14.32 15.25 20.90
CA SER A 284 14.42 14.98 19.45
C SER A 284 13.21 14.22 18.91
N GLU A 285 12.66 13.27 19.67
CA GLU A 285 11.49 12.50 19.34
C GLU A 285 10.21 13.36 19.38
N LYS A 286 10.12 14.27 20.36
CA LYS A 286 9.05 15.28 20.45
C LYS A 286 9.04 16.16 19.22
N ASP A 287 10.20 16.65 18.79
CA ASP A 287 10.32 17.48 17.59
C ASP A 287 9.91 16.72 16.32
N ILE A 288 10.34 15.46 16.15
CA ILE A 288 9.92 14.60 15.02
C ILE A 288 8.41 14.37 15.06
N PHE A 289 7.83 14.06 16.23
CA PHE A 289 6.38 13.89 16.40
C PHE A 289 5.60 15.13 16.00
N LEU A 290 6.03 16.31 16.46
CA LEU A 290 5.38 17.58 16.15
C LEU A 290 5.51 17.93 14.66
N ASP A 291 6.67 17.70 14.04
CA ASP A 291 6.84 17.89 12.59
C ASP A 291 5.95 16.93 11.79
N ILE A 292 5.78 15.68 12.23
CA ILE A 292 4.85 14.73 11.60
C ILE A 292 3.40 15.21 11.75
N ALA A 293 2.99 15.61 12.94
CA ALA A 293 1.63 16.07 13.24
C ALA A 293 1.25 17.32 12.43
N CYS A 294 2.20 18.25 12.27
CA CYS A 294 1.96 19.51 11.57
C CYS A 294 2.11 19.38 10.04
N PHE A 295 3.05 18.57 9.54
CA PHE A 295 3.50 18.64 8.15
C PHE A 295 3.44 17.34 7.36
N TYR A 296 3.69 16.17 7.99
CA TYR A 296 4.11 14.98 7.26
C TYR A 296 3.21 13.74 7.38
N LYS A 297 2.05 13.85 8.04
CA LYS A 297 1.04 12.78 8.02
C LYS A 297 0.68 12.41 6.58
N GLY A 298 0.72 11.11 6.25
CA GLY A 298 0.40 10.59 4.91
C GLY A 298 1.53 10.66 3.89
N ARG A 299 2.70 11.24 4.23
CA ARG A 299 3.85 11.36 3.32
C ARG A 299 4.71 10.10 3.33
N ASP A 300 5.53 9.97 2.27
CA ASP A 300 6.49 8.85 2.13
C ASP A 300 7.65 9.02 3.13
N ILE A 301 7.89 7.99 3.92
CA ILE A 301 8.93 7.97 4.97
C ILE A 301 10.33 8.25 4.39
N ARG A 302 10.64 7.75 3.19
CA ARG A 302 11.96 7.90 2.55
C ARG A 302 12.29 9.34 2.19
N ASP A 303 11.29 10.17 1.95
CA ASP A 303 11.49 11.59 1.65
C ASP A 303 11.59 12.40 2.95
N ILE A 304 10.79 12.07 3.95
CA ILE A 304 10.77 12.76 5.25
C ILE A 304 12.06 12.49 6.02
N THR A 305 12.58 11.27 5.98
CA THR A 305 13.86 10.91 6.61
C THR A 305 14.99 11.86 6.19
N LYS A 306 15.08 12.20 4.89
CA LYS A 306 16.09 13.17 4.39
C LYS A 306 15.92 14.55 5.00
N VAL A 307 14.66 15.00 5.19
CA VAL A 307 14.36 16.29 5.81
C VAL A 307 14.78 16.28 7.28
N PHE A 308 14.42 15.25 8.02
CA PHE A 308 14.79 15.11 9.43
C PHE A 308 16.29 15.00 9.64
N GLU A 309 17.00 14.17 8.87
CA GLU A 309 18.48 14.12 8.87
C GLU A 309 19.10 15.50 8.60
N SER A 310 18.55 16.23 7.60
CA SER A 310 19.04 17.58 7.30
C SER A 310 18.85 18.55 8.47
N CYS A 311 17.77 18.39 9.22
CA CYS A 311 17.49 19.18 10.41
C CYS A 311 18.32 18.78 11.63
N GLY A 312 19.09 17.69 11.54
CA GLY A 312 19.98 17.20 12.62
C GLY A 312 19.28 16.27 13.60
N PHE A 313 18.17 15.65 13.19
CA PHE A 313 17.50 14.59 13.95
C PHE A 313 18.05 13.21 13.52
N ASP A 314 17.86 12.21 14.39
CA ASP A 314 18.10 10.79 14.09
C ASP A 314 16.77 10.10 13.74
N PRO A 315 16.32 10.20 12.48
CA PRO A 315 14.97 9.76 12.11
C PRO A 315 14.76 8.25 12.21
N GLU A 316 15.79 7.42 12.03
CA GLU A 316 15.65 5.97 12.17
C GLU A 316 15.24 5.59 13.59
N ILE A 317 15.91 6.13 14.59
CA ILE A 317 15.59 5.88 16.01
C ILE A 317 14.27 6.53 16.35
N GLY A 318 14.11 7.82 16.05
CA GLY A 318 12.92 8.58 16.44
C GLY A 318 11.63 8.04 15.84
N ILE A 319 11.61 7.67 14.56
CA ILE A 319 10.44 7.09 13.89
C ILE A 319 10.11 5.70 14.48
N ASN A 320 11.12 4.88 14.79
CA ASN A 320 10.90 3.59 15.42
C ASN A 320 10.30 3.74 16.81
N VAL A 321 10.84 4.61 17.66
CA VAL A 321 10.30 4.89 19.00
C VAL A 321 8.84 5.38 18.93
N LEU A 322 8.53 6.30 18.00
CA LEU A 322 7.17 6.78 17.82
C LEU A 322 6.22 5.65 17.39
N SER A 323 6.69 4.73 16.53
CA SER A 323 5.91 3.56 16.11
C SER A 323 5.68 2.57 17.26
N GLU A 324 6.71 2.25 18.04
CA GLU A 324 6.66 1.36 19.21
C GLU A 324 5.74 1.89 20.31
N LYS A 325 5.75 3.20 20.52
CA LYS A 325 4.81 3.88 21.44
C LYS A 325 3.40 4.06 20.83
N SER A 326 3.16 3.52 19.65
CA SER A 326 1.87 3.61 18.93
C SER A 326 1.40 5.05 18.68
N LEU A 327 2.32 5.99 18.55
CA LEU A 327 2.04 7.39 18.22
C LEU A 327 1.92 7.61 16.71
N ILE A 328 2.58 6.75 15.92
CA ILE A 328 2.47 6.72 14.47
C ILE A 328 2.31 5.27 13.98
N THR A 329 1.91 5.12 12.73
CA THR A 329 1.88 3.83 12.00
C THR A 329 2.60 3.99 10.67
N ILE A 330 3.17 2.91 10.15
CA ILE A 330 3.82 2.89 8.85
C ILE A 330 3.14 1.83 8.00
N SER A 331 2.52 2.24 6.90
CA SER A 331 1.92 1.33 5.92
C SER A 331 2.28 1.76 4.51
N ASN A 332 2.72 0.82 3.67
CA ASN A 332 3.13 1.10 2.28
C ASN A 332 4.13 2.26 2.15
N HIS A 333 5.11 2.33 3.06
CA HIS A 333 6.10 3.41 3.18
C HIS A 333 5.51 4.80 3.49
N ARG A 334 4.27 4.91 3.94
CA ARG A 334 3.65 6.17 4.34
C ARG A 334 3.47 6.23 5.84
N ILE A 335 3.71 7.43 6.41
CA ILE A 335 3.49 7.67 7.84
C ILE A 335 2.01 7.96 8.08
N GLY A 336 1.38 7.09 8.89
CA GLY A 336 0.03 7.30 9.43
C GLY A 336 0.10 7.84 10.86
N MET A 337 -0.91 8.61 11.24
CA MET A 337 -1.11 9.11 12.60
C MET A 337 -2.62 9.23 12.84
N HIS A 338 -3.07 8.78 14.00
CA HIS A 338 -4.48 8.93 14.38
C HIS A 338 -4.85 10.44 14.48
N ASP A 339 -6.05 10.81 14.04
CA ASP A 339 -6.46 12.21 13.95
C ASP A 339 -6.38 12.94 15.30
N LEU A 340 -6.80 12.31 16.39
CA LEU A 340 -6.70 12.88 17.73
C LEU A 340 -5.25 13.09 18.22
N LEU A 341 -4.30 12.23 17.78
CA LEU A 341 -2.86 12.44 18.04
C LEU A 341 -2.32 13.59 17.21
N GLN A 342 -2.79 13.74 15.98
CA GLN A 342 -2.44 14.86 15.13
C GLN A 342 -2.96 16.18 15.72
N GLU A 343 -4.23 16.25 16.12
CA GLU A 343 -4.82 17.44 16.76
C GLU A 343 -4.07 17.81 18.05
N MET A 344 -3.76 16.81 18.89
CA MET A 344 -2.94 17.03 20.10
C MET A 344 -1.57 17.59 19.76
N GLY A 345 -0.85 16.99 18.79
CA GLY A 345 0.47 17.47 18.38
C GLY A 345 0.41 18.90 17.82
N GLN A 346 -0.60 19.22 17.03
CA GLN A 346 -0.82 20.55 16.49
C GLN A 346 -1.15 21.58 17.59
N GLN A 347 -1.95 21.20 18.58
CA GLN A 347 -2.22 22.06 19.71
C GLN A 347 -0.96 22.35 20.54
N ILE A 348 -0.18 21.32 20.86
CA ILE A 348 1.11 21.47 21.56
C ILE A 348 2.04 22.37 20.75
N ALA A 349 2.13 22.18 19.43
CA ALA A 349 2.98 22.98 18.57
C ALA A 349 2.59 24.47 18.53
N ARG A 350 1.30 24.81 18.71
CA ARG A 350 0.83 26.20 18.82
C ARG A 350 1.19 26.84 20.17
N GLU A 351 1.22 26.04 21.25
CA GLU A 351 1.55 26.52 22.61
C GLU A 351 3.06 26.75 22.78
N ILE A 352 3.91 26.07 22.00
CA ILE A 352 5.37 26.23 22.02
C ILE A 352 5.77 27.42 21.15
N ILE A 353 6.19 28.51 21.78
CA ILE A 353 6.63 29.72 21.08
C ILE A 353 8.07 29.55 20.54
N SER A 354 8.97 29.01 21.32
CA SER A 354 10.43 28.97 21.07
C SER A 354 10.89 28.13 19.87
N ASN A 355 10.01 27.34 19.27
CA ASN A 355 10.32 26.53 18.09
C ASN A 355 9.09 26.47 17.17
N ARG A 356 8.57 27.63 16.81
CA ARG A 356 7.27 27.81 16.16
C ARG A 356 7.22 27.16 14.78
N ARG A 357 6.17 26.35 14.57
CA ARG A 357 5.86 25.68 13.33
C ARG A 357 4.66 26.32 12.66
N LEU A 358 4.75 26.65 11.39
CA LEU A 358 3.66 27.26 10.62
C LEU A 358 3.24 26.33 9.48
N TRP A 359 1.95 25.92 9.46
CA TRP A 359 1.38 25.01 8.46
C TRP A 359 0.00 25.41 7.93
N GLN A 360 -0.66 26.38 8.58
CA GLN A 360 -1.95 26.90 8.14
C GLN A 360 -1.75 28.26 7.50
N LEU A 361 -2.33 28.47 6.32
CA LEU A 361 -2.12 29.69 5.52
C LEU A 361 -2.50 30.97 6.26
N GLU A 362 -3.58 30.94 7.03
CA GLU A 362 -4.05 32.06 7.84
C GLU A 362 -3.00 32.50 8.87
N TYR A 363 -2.45 31.54 9.63
CA TYR A 363 -1.40 31.85 10.61
C TYR A 363 -0.08 32.28 9.98
N ILE A 364 0.24 31.72 8.79
CA ILE A 364 1.42 32.13 8.03
C ILE A 364 1.23 33.59 7.58
N HIS A 365 0.07 33.91 6.98
CA HIS A 365 -0.25 35.26 6.55
C HIS A 365 -0.19 36.28 7.70
N ASP A 366 -0.85 35.99 8.82
CA ASP A 366 -0.89 36.84 9.99
C ASP A 366 0.50 37.10 10.60
N SER A 367 1.31 36.03 10.73
CA SER A 367 2.68 36.14 11.25
C SER A 367 3.57 36.99 10.35
N LEU A 368 3.43 36.85 9.03
CA LEU A 368 4.20 37.57 8.02
C LEU A 368 3.75 39.03 7.88
N LYS A 369 2.45 39.31 8.02
CA LYS A 369 1.89 40.66 7.95
C LYS A 369 2.18 41.48 9.19
N ASN A 370 2.04 40.90 10.38
CA ASN A 370 2.16 41.57 11.65
C ASN A 370 3.60 41.69 12.15
N ASN A 371 4.58 41.07 11.51
CA ASN A 371 6.00 41.06 11.85
C ASN A 371 6.30 40.66 13.32
N GLN A 372 5.38 39.88 13.95
CA GLN A 372 5.53 39.45 15.34
C GLN A 372 6.20 38.09 15.42
N GLU A 373 7.11 37.91 16.36
CA GLU A 373 7.75 36.63 16.70
C GLU A 373 8.45 35.90 15.53
N LEU A 374 8.88 36.63 14.49
CA LEU A 374 9.53 36.00 13.32
C LEU A 374 10.85 35.30 13.69
N GLU A 375 11.55 35.74 14.71
CA GLU A 375 12.80 35.13 15.17
C GLU A 375 12.60 33.71 15.73
N GLU A 376 11.43 33.38 16.26
CA GLU A 376 11.09 32.09 16.87
C GLU A 376 10.63 31.06 15.87
N ILE A 377 10.38 31.44 14.62
CA ILE A 377 9.94 30.50 13.60
C ILE A 377 11.07 29.58 13.18
N ALA A 378 10.84 28.27 13.35
CA ALA A 378 11.79 27.21 12.99
C ALA A 378 11.43 26.46 11.72
N ALA A 379 10.15 26.34 11.40
CA ALA A 379 9.68 25.63 10.22
C ALA A 379 8.42 26.27 9.63
N ILE A 380 8.42 26.37 8.30
CA ILE A 380 7.25 26.77 7.51
C ILE A 380 7.04 25.71 6.44
N VAL A 381 5.85 25.08 6.44
CA VAL A 381 5.47 24.13 5.40
C VAL A 381 4.07 24.49 4.89
N VAL A 382 4.01 24.88 3.63
CA VAL A 382 2.76 25.17 2.93
C VAL A 382 2.43 23.98 2.05
N PRO A 383 1.35 23.24 2.33
CA PRO A 383 0.99 22.07 1.55
C PRO A 383 0.53 22.46 0.14
N ASP A 384 0.74 21.52 -0.80
CA ASP A 384 0.18 21.61 -2.15
C ASP A 384 -1.34 21.41 -2.08
N LYS A 385 -2.12 22.47 -2.24
CA LYS A 385 -3.58 22.38 -2.26
C LYS A 385 -4.03 21.80 -3.59
N GLN A 386 -4.48 20.57 -3.58
CA GLN A 386 -5.37 19.95 -4.56
C GLN A 386 -6.86 20.28 -4.20
N TYR A 387 -7.21 21.54 -4.01
CA TYR A 387 -8.61 21.92 -3.79
C TYR A 387 -9.06 22.97 -4.80
N ASP A 388 -10.35 22.89 -5.13
CA ASP A 388 -11.08 23.72 -6.07
C ASP A 388 -10.71 25.21 -5.98
N VAL A 389 -10.36 25.77 -7.14
CA VAL A 389 -9.61 27.00 -7.31
C VAL A 389 -10.48 28.26 -7.19
N ASP A 390 -11.77 28.15 -6.85
CA ASP A 390 -12.70 29.25 -7.13
C ASP A 390 -13.08 30.17 -5.95
N GLU A 391 -12.58 29.96 -4.73
CA GLU A 391 -13.11 30.75 -3.61
C GLU A 391 -12.10 31.61 -2.78
N TYR A 392 -10.77 31.49 -2.95
CA TYR A 392 -9.82 32.33 -2.22
C TYR A 392 -8.61 32.73 -3.07
N GLU A 393 -8.76 33.74 -3.92
CA GLU A 393 -7.66 34.45 -4.59
C GLU A 393 -6.97 35.51 -3.69
N GLU A 394 -6.84 35.32 -2.40
CA GLU A 394 -5.90 36.13 -1.64
C GLU A 394 -4.49 35.57 -1.79
N LYS A 395 -3.74 36.20 -2.71
CA LYS A 395 -2.32 35.91 -2.95
C LYS A 395 -1.52 36.26 -1.71
N VAL A 396 -1.12 35.27 -0.92
CA VAL A 396 -0.17 35.47 0.19
C VAL A 396 1.16 35.89 -0.41
N GLY A 397 1.54 37.14 -0.24
CA GLY A 397 2.82 37.69 -0.68
C GLY A 397 3.81 37.77 0.50
N PHE A 398 5.06 37.36 0.26
CA PHE A 398 6.16 37.63 1.21
C PHE A 398 6.84 38.94 0.83
N ARG A 399 7.26 39.72 1.83
CA ARG A 399 8.18 40.85 1.60
C ARG A 399 9.59 40.27 1.38
N ALA A 400 10.39 40.97 0.59
CA ALA A 400 11.76 40.55 0.25
C ALA A 400 12.67 40.30 1.46
N ASP A 401 12.47 41.09 2.53
CA ASP A 401 13.26 41.13 3.76
C ASP A 401 12.76 40.18 4.87
N VAL A 402 11.62 39.50 4.71
CA VAL A 402 10.97 38.75 5.79
C VAL A 402 11.85 37.63 6.36
N PHE A 403 12.58 36.97 5.51
CA PHE A 403 13.42 35.84 5.94
C PHE A 403 14.69 36.29 6.68
N GLU A 404 15.15 37.52 6.55
CA GLU A 404 16.30 38.04 7.28
C GLU A 404 16.05 38.02 8.81
N ARG A 405 14.79 38.18 9.22
CA ARG A 405 14.38 38.22 10.63
C ARG A 405 14.16 36.82 11.23
N MET A 406 13.99 35.80 10.41
CA MET A 406 13.71 34.41 10.85
C MET A 406 15.00 33.66 11.20
N LYS A 407 15.72 34.12 12.25
CA LYS A 407 17.05 33.59 12.61
C LYS A 407 17.08 32.10 12.93
N ASN A 408 15.95 31.52 13.34
CA ASN A 408 15.83 30.11 13.73
C ASN A 408 15.27 29.17 12.61
N LEU A 409 14.91 29.73 11.45
CA LEU A 409 14.30 28.96 10.37
C LEU A 409 15.27 27.90 9.82
N ARG A 410 14.92 26.62 10.03
CA ARG A 410 15.66 25.44 9.57
C ARG A 410 15.02 24.75 8.37
N LEU A 411 13.70 24.87 8.23
CA LEU A 411 12.89 24.22 7.21
C LEU A 411 11.94 25.23 6.55
N LEU A 412 12.04 25.32 5.23
CA LEU A 412 11.15 26.12 4.40
C LEU A 412 10.65 25.26 3.23
N ASP A 413 9.38 24.88 3.22
CA ASP A 413 8.73 24.10 2.16
C ASP A 413 7.46 24.82 1.70
N ILE A 414 7.55 25.52 0.57
CA ILE A 414 6.47 26.31 0.00
C ILE A 414 6.00 25.64 -1.28
N ARG A 415 4.81 25.05 -1.26
CA ARG A 415 4.16 24.41 -2.41
C ARG A 415 2.89 25.17 -2.77
N GLY A 416 2.93 25.87 -3.91
CA GLY A 416 1.81 26.67 -4.39
C GLY A 416 2.25 28.01 -5.00
N ARG A 417 1.32 28.70 -5.65
CA ARG A 417 1.58 30.00 -6.27
C ARG A 417 1.51 31.10 -5.22
N PHE A 418 2.66 31.58 -4.83
CA PHE A 418 2.77 32.79 -4.01
C PHE A 418 3.26 33.93 -4.89
N THR A 419 2.56 35.05 -4.89
CA THR A 419 3.05 36.30 -5.46
C THR A 419 3.97 36.98 -4.44
N SER A 420 5.24 36.66 -4.47
CA SER A 420 6.22 37.23 -3.57
C SER A 420 7.35 37.92 -4.31
N CYS A 421 7.92 38.94 -3.68
CA CYS A 421 9.17 39.51 -4.13
C CYS A 421 10.31 38.51 -3.99
N GLU A 422 11.36 38.66 -4.80
CA GLU A 422 12.57 37.85 -4.65
C GLU A 422 13.17 38.08 -3.26
N PRO A 423 13.37 37.04 -2.41
CA PRO A 423 13.97 37.20 -1.10
C PRO A 423 15.40 37.74 -1.19
N THR A 424 15.72 38.74 -0.37
CA THR A 424 17.06 39.34 -0.32
C THR A 424 18.09 38.44 0.28
N ILE A 425 17.76 37.81 1.42
CA ILE A 425 18.65 36.93 2.19
C ILE A 425 17.84 35.76 2.76
N PHE A 426 18.48 34.58 2.87
CA PHE A 426 17.97 33.46 3.65
C PHE A 426 18.71 33.29 4.97
N PRO A 427 18.02 32.78 6.03
CA PRO A 427 18.63 32.59 7.33
C PRO A 427 19.81 31.63 7.33
N ASN A 428 20.84 31.90 8.12
CA ASN A 428 22.02 31.03 8.21
C ASN A 428 21.74 29.63 8.80
N LYS A 429 20.61 29.43 9.49
CA LYS A 429 20.21 28.13 10.04
C LYS A 429 19.42 27.28 9.05
N LEU A 430 19.08 27.80 7.87
CA LEU A 430 18.30 27.06 6.87
C LEU A 430 19.05 25.81 6.40
N ARG A 431 18.38 24.65 6.51
CA ARG A 431 18.92 23.35 6.17
C ARG A 431 18.19 22.68 5.01
N TRP A 432 16.88 22.95 4.91
CA TRP A 432 16.04 22.43 3.84
C TRP A 432 15.23 23.58 3.22
N LEU A 433 15.35 23.69 1.89
CA LEU A 433 14.57 24.63 1.09
C LEU A 433 13.87 23.87 -0.02
N CYS A 434 12.53 23.87 0.00
CA CYS A 434 11.68 23.42 -1.08
C CYS A 434 10.79 24.61 -1.50
N TRP A 435 10.81 24.95 -2.80
CA TRP A 435 9.96 26.04 -3.29
C TRP A 435 9.37 25.70 -4.66
N SER A 436 8.05 25.73 -4.75
CA SER A 436 7.32 25.60 -6.02
C SER A 436 6.93 26.97 -6.56
N GLU A 437 7.00 27.17 -7.88
CA GLU A 437 6.77 28.45 -8.57
C GLU A 437 7.65 29.58 -7.99
N CYS A 438 8.92 29.27 -7.87
CA CYS A 438 9.94 30.11 -7.23
C CYS A 438 10.06 31.50 -7.90
N PRO A 439 9.98 32.61 -7.12
CA PRO A 439 9.99 33.98 -7.66
C PRO A 439 11.38 34.46 -8.09
N PHE A 440 12.47 33.77 -7.65
CA PHE A 440 13.80 34.26 -7.98
C PHE A 440 14.20 33.96 -9.39
N THR A 441 14.96 34.90 -9.97
CA THR A 441 15.63 34.72 -11.24
C THR A 441 17.02 34.08 -11.06
N SER A 442 17.64 34.25 -9.90
CA SER A 442 18.95 33.71 -9.53
C SER A 442 19.13 33.62 -8.01
N LEU A 443 19.81 32.58 -7.55
CA LEU A 443 20.22 32.38 -6.14
C LEU A 443 21.63 32.92 -5.84
N SER A 444 22.22 33.70 -6.74
CA SER A 444 23.62 34.16 -6.64
C SER A 444 23.90 34.98 -5.39
N ARG A 445 22.95 35.83 -4.97
CA ARG A 445 23.12 36.79 -3.86
C ARG A 445 22.92 36.19 -2.47
N THR A 446 22.43 34.97 -2.35
CA THR A 446 22.06 34.36 -1.06
C THR A 446 23.21 33.55 -0.45
N HIS A 447 23.42 33.59 0.87
CA HIS A 447 24.33 32.72 1.60
C HIS A 447 23.56 31.52 2.17
N MET A 448 23.96 30.30 1.82
CA MET A 448 23.27 29.05 2.20
C MET A 448 24.27 27.95 2.62
N SER A 449 25.30 28.30 3.40
CA SER A 449 26.38 27.38 3.73
C SER A 449 25.94 26.14 4.53
N LYS A 450 24.84 26.23 5.28
CA LYS A 450 24.28 25.12 6.07
C LYS A 450 23.21 24.32 5.33
N LEU A 451 22.85 24.72 4.11
CA LEU A 451 21.79 24.04 3.36
C LEU A 451 22.23 22.61 3.00
N VAL A 452 21.37 21.63 3.30
CA VAL A 452 21.56 20.21 3.01
C VAL A 452 20.68 19.76 1.86
N GLY A 453 19.45 20.26 1.78
CA GLY A 453 18.52 19.97 0.69
C GLY A 453 18.00 21.23 0.01
N LEU A 454 18.08 21.24 -1.33
CA LEU A 454 17.53 22.28 -2.19
C LEU A 454 16.62 21.66 -3.24
N GLN A 455 15.36 22.00 -3.19
CA GLN A 455 14.37 21.58 -4.18
C GLN A 455 13.68 22.81 -4.75
N VAL A 456 13.70 22.98 -6.07
CA VAL A 456 13.01 24.04 -6.78
C VAL A 456 12.15 23.44 -7.89
N VAL A 457 10.89 23.79 -7.91
CA VAL A 457 9.89 23.28 -8.87
C VAL A 457 9.20 24.46 -9.55
N GLY A 458 9.34 24.58 -10.86
CA GLY A 458 8.74 25.70 -11.60
C GLY A 458 9.37 27.06 -11.29
N GLY A 459 8.77 28.10 -11.85
CA GLY A 459 9.20 29.49 -11.65
C GLY A 459 10.12 30.03 -12.73
N SER A 460 10.64 31.25 -12.50
CA SER A 460 11.33 32.08 -13.49
C SER A 460 12.86 31.99 -13.45
N VAL A 461 13.43 30.96 -12.84
CA VAL A 461 14.88 30.79 -12.68
C VAL A 461 15.55 30.67 -14.05
N LYS A 462 16.31 31.71 -14.44
CA LYS A 462 17.11 31.74 -15.67
C LYS A 462 18.50 31.17 -15.48
N GLN A 463 19.11 31.47 -14.36
CA GLN A 463 20.43 31.02 -13.97
C GLN A 463 20.46 30.78 -12.46
N PHE A 464 20.87 29.60 -12.05
CA PHE A 464 20.84 29.25 -10.62
C PHE A 464 21.80 30.11 -9.79
N TRP A 465 23.08 30.17 -10.21
CA TRP A 465 24.09 31.09 -9.70
C TRP A 465 25.20 31.30 -10.74
N ASN A 466 25.93 32.43 -10.59
CA ASN A 466 27.09 32.76 -11.39
C ASN A 466 28.36 32.34 -10.67
N GLY A 467 29.22 31.64 -11.38
CA GLY A 467 30.50 31.22 -10.84
C GLY A 467 30.42 30.17 -9.73
N LYS A 468 31.40 30.18 -8.84
CA LYS A 468 31.52 29.21 -7.75
C LYS A 468 30.69 29.61 -6.52
N LYS A 469 29.69 28.84 -6.19
CA LYS A 469 28.89 29.06 -4.96
C LYS A 469 29.22 28.03 -3.88
N ILE A 470 29.63 28.52 -2.71
CA ILE A 470 30.06 27.68 -1.57
C ILE A 470 28.84 27.08 -0.87
N MET A 471 28.65 25.77 -1.00
CA MET A 471 27.56 24.99 -0.40
C MET A 471 28.07 23.66 0.16
N PRO A 472 28.90 23.67 1.20
CA PRO A 472 29.66 22.50 1.66
C PRO A 472 28.78 21.38 2.23
N ASN A 473 27.59 21.72 2.68
CA ASN A 473 26.67 20.75 3.31
C ASN A 473 25.60 20.21 2.36
N LEU A 474 25.54 20.73 1.11
CA LEU A 474 24.48 20.33 0.18
C LEU A 474 24.63 18.85 -0.23
N LYS A 475 23.62 18.03 0.10
CA LYS A 475 23.53 16.60 -0.26
C LYS A 475 22.49 16.33 -1.33
N TYR A 476 21.37 17.06 -1.31
CA TYR A 476 20.22 16.82 -2.16
C TYR A 476 19.93 18.07 -3.02
N LEU A 477 20.09 17.94 -4.34
CA LEU A 477 19.75 19.00 -5.29
C LEU A 477 18.69 18.47 -6.26
N ASN A 478 17.48 19.08 -6.23
CA ASN A 478 16.36 18.68 -7.04
C ASN A 478 15.74 19.88 -7.76
N LEU A 479 15.86 19.89 -9.10
CA LEU A 479 15.41 20.96 -9.98
C LEU A 479 14.36 20.42 -10.95
N GLN A 480 13.16 20.94 -10.91
CA GLN A 480 12.05 20.41 -11.70
C GLN A 480 11.30 21.53 -12.44
N GLN A 481 10.94 21.29 -13.71
CA GLN A 481 10.07 22.18 -14.48
C GLN A 481 10.58 23.64 -14.57
N LEU A 482 11.89 23.84 -14.58
CA LEU A 482 12.53 25.14 -14.70
C LEU A 482 12.69 25.48 -16.18
N ASP A 483 11.61 25.96 -16.80
CA ASP A 483 11.59 26.18 -18.25
C ASP A 483 12.44 27.38 -18.70
N CYS A 484 12.82 28.28 -17.81
CA CYS A 484 13.73 29.39 -18.12
C CYS A 484 15.23 29.02 -17.97
N LEU A 485 15.54 27.85 -17.35
CA LEU A 485 16.91 27.43 -17.09
C LEU A 485 17.57 26.88 -18.37
N THR A 486 18.67 27.50 -18.80
CA THR A 486 19.42 27.10 -20.00
C THR A 486 20.67 26.29 -19.72
N THR A 487 21.33 26.51 -18.58
CA THR A 487 22.56 25.84 -18.17
C THR A 487 22.50 25.42 -16.73
N LEU A 488 23.00 24.19 -16.42
CA LEU A 488 23.21 23.77 -15.02
C LEU A 488 24.52 24.42 -14.52
N PRO A 489 24.49 25.05 -13.31
CA PRO A 489 25.62 25.82 -12.82
C PRO A 489 26.84 24.97 -12.39
N ASP A 490 27.95 25.63 -12.07
CA ASP A 490 29.15 25.04 -11.47
C ASP A 490 28.80 24.50 -10.05
N VAL A 491 29.00 23.19 -9.84
CA VAL A 491 28.77 22.49 -8.57
C VAL A 491 30.05 22.12 -7.83
N SER A 492 31.23 22.58 -8.32
CA SER A 492 32.53 22.24 -7.73
C SER A 492 32.68 22.57 -6.25
N MET A 493 32.00 23.64 -5.80
CA MET A 493 32.01 24.08 -4.39
C MET A 493 30.89 23.49 -3.53
N ALA A 494 30.20 22.45 -4.04
CA ALA A 494 29.21 21.65 -3.30
C ALA A 494 29.66 20.18 -3.28
N PRO A 495 30.79 19.84 -2.64
CA PRO A 495 31.46 18.54 -2.80
C PRO A 495 30.70 17.35 -2.20
N ASN A 496 29.68 17.62 -1.38
CA ASN A 496 28.93 16.60 -0.66
C ASN A 496 27.61 16.21 -1.31
N ILE A 497 27.34 16.64 -2.55
CA ILE A 497 26.12 16.22 -3.27
C ILE A 497 26.12 14.71 -3.45
N GLU A 498 25.09 14.05 -2.92
CA GLU A 498 24.83 12.62 -3.03
C GLU A 498 23.78 12.31 -4.09
N LYS A 499 22.76 13.16 -4.20
CA LYS A 499 21.68 13.03 -5.19
C LYS A 499 21.46 14.32 -5.94
N LEU A 500 21.57 14.25 -7.28
CA LEU A 500 21.23 15.33 -8.17
C LEU A 500 20.12 14.89 -9.12
N THR A 501 19.01 15.60 -9.10
CA THR A 501 17.86 15.38 -9.98
C THR A 501 17.53 16.66 -10.73
N VAL A 502 17.49 16.57 -12.06
CA VAL A 502 17.00 17.63 -12.95
C VAL A 502 15.89 17.04 -13.81
N SER A 503 14.67 17.53 -13.70
CA SER A 503 13.57 16.92 -14.44
C SER A 503 12.68 17.95 -15.12
N ARG A 504 12.32 17.67 -16.39
CA ARG A 504 11.42 18.51 -17.19
C ARG A 504 11.87 19.96 -17.35
N CYS A 505 13.17 20.26 -17.25
CA CYS A 505 13.73 21.57 -17.58
C CYS A 505 13.89 21.65 -19.10
N THR A 506 12.81 22.10 -19.79
CA THR A 506 12.66 21.92 -21.25
C THR A 506 13.66 22.70 -22.07
N ASN A 507 14.14 23.85 -21.59
CA ASN A 507 15.12 24.70 -22.27
C ASN A 507 16.56 24.49 -21.83
N LEU A 508 16.83 23.54 -20.94
CA LEU A 508 18.21 23.20 -20.53
C LEU A 508 19.00 22.68 -21.73
N VAL A 509 20.10 23.34 -22.08
CA VAL A 509 20.97 23.02 -23.22
C VAL A 509 22.22 22.28 -22.82
N GLU A 510 22.81 22.66 -21.68
CA GLU A 510 24.06 22.06 -21.24
C GLU A 510 24.19 21.95 -19.71
N VAL A 511 25.09 21.07 -19.33
CA VAL A 511 25.49 20.82 -17.93
C VAL A 511 26.93 21.20 -17.78
N HIS A 512 27.29 21.96 -16.74
CA HIS A 512 28.63 22.43 -16.48
C HIS A 512 29.61 21.26 -16.26
N GLU A 513 30.85 21.39 -16.78
CA GLU A 513 31.87 20.35 -16.72
C GLU A 513 32.22 19.89 -15.29
N SER A 514 32.10 20.75 -14.29
CA SER A 514 32.36 20.41 -12.87
C SER A 514 31.53 19.22 -12.35
N LEU A 515 30.39 18.94 -12.98
CA LEU A 515 29.59 17.78 -12.59
C LEU A 515 30.30 16.46 -12.91
N GLY A 516 31.07 16.40 -14.03
CA GLY A 516 31.74 15.17 -14.46
C GLY A 516 32.76 14.62 -13.47
N SER A 517 33.44 15.50 -12.73
CA SER A 517 34.47 15.13 -11.74
C SER A 517 33.96 14.98 -10.30
N HIS A 518 32.64 14.98 -10.10
CA HIS A 518 32.06 14.98 -8.76
C HIS A 518 32.05 13.57 -8.10
N LYS A 519 32.89 13.35 -7.08
CA LYS A 519 33.20 12.01 -6.55
C LYS A 519 32.11 11.40 -5.65
N ARG A 520 31.29 12.23 -4.98
CA ARG A 520 30.30 11.75 -3.98
C ARG A 520 28.90 11.51 -4.51
N ILE A 521 28.59 11.88 -5.74
CA ILE A 521 27.26 11.64 -6.30
C ILE A 521 27.02 10.13 -6.40
N LEU A 522 25.96 9.70 -5.69
CA LEU A 522 25.46 8.31 -5.70
C LEU A 522 24.44 8.11 -6.82
N LYS A 523 23.58 9.11 -7.04
CA LYS A 523 22.47 9.05 -7.98
C LYS A 523 22.36 10.34 -8.79
N LEU A 524 22.50 10.21 -10.12
CA LEU A 524 22.33 11.31 -11.08
C LEU A 524 21.14 11.05 -11.98
N GLN A 525 20.20 11.99 -12.01
CA GLN A 525 19.00 11.92 -12.85
C GLN A 525 18.81 13.23 -13.61
N ILE A 526 18.83 13.18 -14.93
CA ILE A 526 18.48 14.30 -15.82
C ILE A 526 17.40 13.78 -16.78
N ILE A 527 16.13 14.10 -16.49
CA ILE A 527 14.98 13.45 -17.12
C ILE A 527 14.10 14.47 -17.82
N GLY A 528 13.76 14.22 -19.09
CA GLY A 528 12.78 15.05 -19.82
C GLY A 528 13.29 16.44 -20.21
N CYS A 529 14.61 16.61 -20.26
CA CYS A 529 15.24 17.87 -20.70
C CYS A 529 15.36 17.86 -22.24
N LYS A 530 14.33 18.39 -22.90
CA LYS A 530 14.12 18.22 -24.36
C LYS A 530 15.24 18.85 -25.21
N ARG A 531 15.83 19.96 -24.77
CA ARG A 531 16.88 20.70 -25.50
C ARG A 531 18.30 20.38 -25.04
N LEU A 532 18.50 19.45 -24.11
CA LEU A 532 19.79 19.09 -23.59
C LEU A 532 20.68 18.50 -24.71
N LYS A 533 21.76 19.20 -25.07
CA LYS A 533 22.69 18.82 -26.12
C LYS A 533 24.02 18.34 -25.57
N ARG A 534 24.50 18.92 -24.44
CA ARG A 534 25.83 18.70 -23.89
C ARG A 534 25.76 18.30 -22.41
N LEU A 535 26.44 17.24 -22.10
CA LEU A 535 26.85 16.80 -20.77
C LEU A 535 28.36 17.05 -20.64
N PRO A 536 28.93 16.97 -19.42
CA PRO A 536 30.37 16.91 -19.25
C PRO A 536 31.01 15.93 -20.20
N SER A 537 32.17 16.30 -20.74
CA SER A 537 32.88 15.47 -21.74
C SER A 537 33.26 14.11 -21.18
N ARG A 538 33.57 14.04 -19.88
CA ARG A 538 33.97 12.83 -19.18
C ARG A 538 33.31 12.72 -17.81
N PHE A 539 32.94 11.49 -17.42
CA PHE A 539 32.46 11.15 -16.09
C PHE A 539 33.51 10.40 -15.27
N GLU A 540 33.88 10.96 -14.12
CA GLU A 540 34.81 10.42 -13.13
C GLU A 540 34.17 10.25 -11.74
N MET A 541 32.88 9.89 -11.72
CA MET A 541 32.04 9.82 -10.51
C MET A 541 32.24 8.47 -9.81
N GLU A 542 33.22 8.34 -8.95
CA GLU A 542 33.61 7.08 -8.27
C GLU A 542 32.48 6.43 -7.46
N SER A 543 31.55 7.23 -6.95
CA SER A 543 30.44 6.74 -6.10
C SER A 543 29.13 6.51 -6.84
N LEU A 544 29.06 6.90 -8.13
CA LEU A 544 27.82 6.80 -8.90
C LEU A 544 27.42 5.34 -9.13
N TRP A 545 26.24 4.96 -8.67
CA TRP A 545 25.70 3.63 -8.94
C TRP A 545 24.45 3.67 -9.85
N PHE A 546 23.78 4.83 -9.96
CA PHE A 546 22.57 5.00 -10.76
C PHE A 546 22.62 6.25 -11.61
N LEU A 547 22.58 6.08 -12.95
CA LEU A 547 22.52 7.14 -13.95
C LEU A 547 21.22 7.06 -14.74
N ASN A 548 20.41 8.12 -14.75
CA ASN A 548 19.19 8.20 -15.55
C ASN A 548 19.15 9.49 -16.37
N LEU A 549 19.16 9.34 -17.69
CA LEU A 549 19.10 10.43 -18.67
C LEU A 549 17.84 10.31 -19.55
N ASN A 550 16.79 9.65 -19.08
CA ASN A 550 15.58 9.36 -19.85
C ASN A 550 14.91 10.62 -20.42
N LYS A 551 14.35 10.48 -21.62
CA LYS A 551 13.56 11.55 -22.29
C LYS A 551 14.38 12.82 -22.59
N CYS A 552 15.65 12.67 -22.96
CA CYS A 552 16.52 13.76 -23.44
C CYS A 552 16.84 13.57 -24.94
N PRO A 553 15.89 13.85 -25.84
CA PRO A 553 15.99 13.50 -27.27
C PRO A 553 17.10 14.23 -28.02
N SER A 554 17.48 15.45 -27.61
CA SER A 554 18.53 16.26 -28.29
C SER A 554 19.95 15.91 -27.86
N LEU A 555 20.14 15.00 -26.89
CA LEU A 555 21.45 14.58 -26.42
C LEU A 555 22.13 13.70 -27.47
N ALA A 556 23.16 14.20 -28.12
CA ALA A 556 23.81 13.53 -29.23
C ALA A 556 24.99 12.63 -28.82
N ARG A 557 25.66 12.97 -27.73
CA ARG A 557 26.87 12.24 -27.27
C ARG A 557 26.72 11.85 -25.80
N PHE A 558 27.02 10.59 -25.52
CA PHE A 558 27.16 10.09 -24.13
C PHE A 558 28.58 10.42 -23.65
N PRO A 559 28.78 10.86 -22.40
CA PRO A 559 30.11 11.16 -21.84
C PRO A 559 31.07 9.97 -21.87
N ASP A 560 32.35 10.24 -21.97
CA ASP A 560 33.36 9.20 -21.75
C ASP A 560 33.35 8.78 -20.28
N VAL A 561 33.32 7.47 -20.02
CA VAL A 561 33.27 6.93 -18.67
C VAL A 561 34.65 6.55 -18.18
N SER A 562 35.03 7.04 -17.00
CA SER A 562 36.32 6.70 -16.41
C SER A 562 36.33 5.29 -15.81
N PRO A 563 37.45 4.56 -15.85
CA PRO A 563 37.61 3.26 -15.19
C PRO A 563 37.35 3.30 -13.66
N CYS A 564 37.44 4.48 -13.04
CA CYS A 564 37.14 4.62 -11.60
C CYS A 564 35.66 4.43 -11.25
N MET A 565 34.74 4.41 -12.22
CA MET A 565 33.28 4.28 -11.99
C MET A 565 32.84 2.83 -11.75
N ILE A 566 33.56 2.11 -10.92
CA ILE A 566 33.34 0.68 -10.63
C ILE A 566 32.02 0.36 -9.97
N LYS A 567 31.33 1.35 -9.34
CA LYS A 567 30.06 1.17 -8.66
C LYS A 567 28.85 1.34 -9.58
N LEU A 568 29.04 1.80 -10.81
CA LEU A 568 27.92 2.09 -11.72
C LEU A 568 27.19 0.80 -12.10
N SER A 569 25.96 0.66 -11.61
CA SER A 569 25.18 -0.57 -11.76
C SER A 569 23.94 -0.42 -12.64
N CYS A 570 23.46 0.81 -12.83
CA CYS A 570 22.26 1.07 -13.62
C CYS A 570 22.43 2.30 -14.51
N ILE A 571 22.22 2.14 -15.82
CA ILE A 571 22.17 3.20 -16.83
C ILE A 571 20.83 3.16 -17.53
N GLN A 572 20.12 4.29 -17.53
CA GLN A 572 18.85 4.47 -18.22
C GLN A 572 18.94 5.61 -19.22
N LEU A 573 18.72 5.31 -20.50
CA LEU A 573 18.81 6.22 -21.65
C LEU A 573 17.54 6.14 -22.50
N ASP A 574 16.40 5.81 -21.90
CA ASP A 574 15.15 5.63 -22.62
C ASP A 574 14.72 6.95 -23.26
N TYR A 575 14.32 6.86 -24.53
CA TYR A 575 13.87 8.00 -25.33
C TYR A 575 14.95 9.08 -25.59
N CYS A 576 16.23 8.70 -25.55
CA CYS A 576 17.35 9.51 -26.02
C CYS A 576 17.64 9.15 -27.48
N CYS A 577 16.92 9.79 -28.41
CA CYS A 577 16.93 9.36 -29.82
C CYS A 577 18.17 9.77 -30.59
N SER A 578 18.86 10.85 -30.20
CA SER A 578 20.00 11.40 -30.91
C SER A 578 21.36 10.83 -30.46
N ILE A 579 21.39 9.99 -29.40
CA ILE A 579 22.64 9.38 -28.96
C ILE A 579 23.14 8.41 -30.05
N GLU A 580 24.31 8.68 -30.61
CA GLU A 580 24.94 7.92 -31.71
C GLU A 580 25.81 6.78 -31.23
N ALA A 581 26.43 6.91 -30.06
CA ALA A 581 27.33 5.90 -29.50
C ALA A 581 27.17 5.78 -27.99
N LEU A 582 27.27 4.56 -27.46
CA LEU A 582 27.47 4.27 -26.06
C LEU A 582 28.96 4.42 -25.69
N PRO A 583 29.31 4.44 -24.39
CA PRO A 583 30.68 4.50 -23.94
C PRO A 583 31.54 3.45 -24.66
N SER A 584 32.77 3.79 -24.98
CA SER A 584 33.66 2.88 -25.69
C SER A 584 33.87 1.57 -24.91
N SER A 585 34.07 0.48 -25.64
CA SER A 585 34.29 -0.89 -25.10
C SER A 585 35.52 -1.03 -24.22
N GLU A 586 36.40 -0.04 -24.25
CA GLU A 586 37.63 -0.04 -23.46
C GLU A 586 37.37 0.14 -21.96
N VAL A 587 36.15 0.60 -21.58
CA VAL A 587 35.79 0.81 -20.19
C VAL A 587 35.11 -0.42 -19.61
N TYR A 588 35.82 -1.11 -18.74
CA TYR A 588 35.28 -2.20 -17.97
C TYR A 588 34.38 -1.66 -16.82
N LEU A 589 33.08 -1.94 -16.87
CA LEU A 589 32.09 -1.60 -15.83
C LEU A 589 31.64 -2.87 -15.10
N PRO A 590 32.37 -3.33 -14.07
CA PRO A 590 32.15 -4.64 -13.44
C PRO A 590 30.83 -4.75 -12.68
N SER A 591 30.28 -3.64 -12.26
CA SER A 591 29.03 -3.58 -11.50
C SER A 591 27.79 -3.33 -12.35
N LEU A 592 27.91 -3.12 -13.66
CA LEU A 592 26.78 -2.79 -14.51
C LEU A 592 25.82 -3.98 -14.64
N ARG A 593 24.62 -3.82 -14.08
CA ARG A 593 23.58 -4.86 -14.04
C ARG A 593 22.36 -4.52 -14.89
N HIS A 594 22.06 -3.22 -15.05
CA HIS A 594 20.87 -2.76 -15.76
C HIS A 594 21.22 -1.70 -16.79
N LEU A 595 20.89 -1.98 -18.05
CA LEU A 595 21.00 -1.03 -19.15
C LEU A 595 19.64 -0.95 -19.86
N SER A 596 19.09 0.26 -19.94
CA SER A 596 17.86 0.52 -20.68
C SER A 596 18.08 1.62 -21.71
N PHE A 597 17.71 1.33 -22.97
CA PHE A 597 17.88 2.21 -24.09
C PHE A 597 16.71 2.12 -25.08
N ARG A 598 15.51 2.25 -24.57
CA ARG A 598 14.24 2.17 -25.30
C ARG A 598 13.99 3.43 -26.14
N ARG A 599 13.36 3.26 -27.31
CA ARG A 599 12.85 4.37 -28.15
C ARG A 599 11.31 4.53 -28.05
N TYR A 600 10.78 5.57 -28.71
CA TYR A 600 9.34 5.76 -28.89
C TYR A 600 8.79 4.80 -29.95
N LYS A 601 7.54 4.38 -29.78
CA LYS A 601 6.76 3.72 -30.84
C LYS A 601 6.57 4.72 -31.97
N SER A 602 7.12 4.45 -33.17
CA SER A 602 6.86 5.26 -34.36
C SER A 602 5.42 4.99 -34.82
N HIS A 603 4.51 5.88 -34.53
CA HIS A 603 3.17 5.84 -35.11
C HIS A 603 3.26 6.33 -36.56
N THR A 604 3.09 5.43 -37.51
CA THR A 604 2.99 5.73 -38.94
C THR A 604 1.65 6.39 -39.32
N ASN A 605 0.69 6.52 -38.37
CA ASN A 605 -0.59 7.17 -38.59
C ASN A 605 -0.67 8.48 -37.78
N ASN A 606 -1.21 9.53 -38.40
CA ASN A 606 -1.30 10.92 -37.96
C ASN A 606 -2.10 11.21 -36.66
N ASN A 607 -2.40 10.21 -35.85
CA ASN A 607 -3.06 10.37 -34.56
C ASN A 607 -2.07 10.25 -33.41
N ILE A 608 -1.29 11.31 -33.19
CA ILE A 608 -0.48 11.46 -31.97
C ILE A 608 -1.45 11.88 -30.86
N PRO A 609 -1.53 11.15 -29.74
CA PRO A 609 -2.27 11.66 -28.58
C PRO A 609 -1.65 12.98 -28.14
N LYS A 610 -2.44 14.05 -28.14
CA LYS A 610 -2.02 15.41 -27.71
C LYS A 610 -1.65 15.49 -26.22
N GLU A 611 -1.80 14.39 -25.50
CA GLU A 611 -1.64 14.33 -24.05
C GLU A 611 -0.20 14.47 -23.52
N HIS A 612 0.84 14.45 -24.39
CA HIS A 612 2.22 14.52 -23.92
C HIS A 612 2.97 15.81 -24.24
N GLY A 613 2.31 16.85 -24.74
CA GLY A 613 2.90 18.18 -24.93
C GLY A 613 4.11 18.23 -25.90
N PHE A 614 4.23 17.27 -26.82
CA PHE A 614 5.20 17.30 -27.90
C PHE A 614 4.62 18.04 -29.10
N GLY A 615 5.18 19.18 -29.45
CA GLY A 615 4.78 19.92 -30.66
C GLY A 615 5.06 19.09 -31.92
N GLU A 616 4.15 19.19 -32.88
CA GLU A 616 4.15 18.41 -34.16
C GLU A 616 5.46 18.51 -34.98
N ASN A 617 6.28 19.54 -34.77
CA ASN A 617 7.50 19.77 -35.52
C ASN A 617 8.69 18.89 -35.06
N LEU A 618 8.61 18.28 -33.86
CA LEU A 618 9.68 17.39 -33.36
C LEU A 618 9.53 15.96 -33.87
N VAL A 619 8.35 15.54 -34.29
CA VAL A 619 8.07 14.15 -34.70
C VAL A 619 8.63 13.84 -36.07
N LYS A 620 8.69 14.84 -36.97
CA LYS A 620 9.19 14.65 -38.35
C LYS A 620 10.71 14.39 -38.45
N ASP A 621 11.50 14.80 -37.46
CA ASP A 621 12.95 14.58 -37.44
C ASP A 621 13.36 13.22 -36.87
N TYR A 622 12.45 12.50 -36.18
CA TYR A 622 12.78 11.21 -35.55
C TYR A 622 12.87 10.03 -36.50
N THR A 623 12.46 10.20 -37.75
CA THR A 623 12.51 9.16 -38.79
C THR A 623 13.77 9.17 -39.62
N LYS A 624 14.60 10.20 -39.50
CA LYS A 624 15.84 10.37 -40.28
C LYS A 624 17.07 9.98 -39.44
N ALA A 625 17.84 9.07 -40.01
CA ALA A 625 19.13 8.55 -39.53
C ALA A 625 19.07 7.55 -38.38
N TYR A 626 19.26 6.30 -38.68
CA TYR A 626 19.59 5.24 -37.75
C TYR A 626 21.07 5.31 -37.37
N PRO A 627 21.45 5.71 -36.14
CA PRO A 627 22.86 5.62 -35.74
C PRO A 627 23.25 4.14 -35.65
N LYS A 628 24.40 3.81 -36.22
CA LYS A 628 25.03 2.48 -36.18
C LYS A 628 25.54 2.11 -34.78
N LEU A 629 24.69 2.23 -33.78
CA LEU A 629 25.04 2.23 -32.35
C LEU A 629 25.60 0.90 -31.86
N LEU A 630 25.23 -0.20 -32.50
CA LEU A 630 25.56 -1.56 -32.07
C LEU A 630 26.51 -2.29 -33.05
N ASN A 631 27.09 -1.55 -33.99
CA ASN A 631 27.96 -2.14 -35.03
C ASN A 631 29.37 -2.47 -34.54
N SER A 632 29.74 -2.16 -33.31
CA SER A 632 31.07 -2.45 -32.82
C SER A 632 31.06 -3.47 -31.69
N CYS A 633 32.13 -4.25 -31.62
CA CYS A 633 32.42 -5.27 -30.61
C CYS A 633 32.45 -4.78 -29.16
N THR A 634 31.83 -3.64 -28.89
CA THR A 634 31.97 -2.83 -27.68
C THR A 634 31.20 -3.36 -26.46
N LEU A 635 30.30 -4.34 -26.63
CA LEU A 635 29.46 -4.85 -25.53
C LEU A 635 30.09 -6.06 -24.81
N ILE A 636 31.20 -6.58 -25.29
CA ILE A 636 31.79 -7.83 -24.77
C ILE A 636 32.25 -7.71 -23.31
N ASN A 637 32.54 -6.49 -22.83
CA ASN A 637 33.07 -6.26 -21.48
C ASN A 637 32.00 -6.10 -20.40
N TRP A 638 30.69 -6.32 -20.72
CA TRP A 638 29.60 -6.15 -19.76
C TRP A 638 29.03 -7.50 -19.27
N CYS A 639 29.93 -8.42 -18.94
CA CYS A 639 29.58 -9.78 -18.48
C CYS A 639 28.68 -9.84 -17.23
N SER A 640 28.66 -8.75 -16.44
CA SER A 640 27.79 -8.64 -15.23
C SER A 640 26.35 -8.19 -15.50
N LEU A 641 26.02 -7.89 -16.78
CA LEU A 641 24.70 -7.35 -17.13
C LEU A 641 23.60 -8.39 -16.90
N ARG A 642 22.57 -7.99 -16.13
CA ARG A 642 21.41 -8.84 -15.81
C ARG A 642 20.15 -8.44 -16.56
N SER A 643 20.01 -7.16 -16.87
CA SER A 643 18.83 -6.65 -17.56
C SER A 643 19.21 -5.72 -18.69
N LEU A 644 18.74 -6.04 -19.90
CA LEU A 644 18.97 -5.26 -21.11
C LEU A 644 17.63 -4.92 -21.77
N ASN A 645 17.38 -3.63 -22.00
CA ASN A 645 16.17 -3.16 -22.69
C ASN A 645 16.55 -2.40 -23.97
N LEU A 646 16.22 -2.97 -25.12
CA LEU A 646 16.42 -2.43 -26.47
C LEU A 646 15.08 -2.31 -27.24
N SER A 647 13.97 -2.13 -26.53
CA SER A 647 12.65 -2.04 -27.15
C SER A 647 12.54 -0.87 -28.13
N TRP A 648 11.82 -1.07 -29.25
CA TRP A 648 11.56 -0.08 -30.30
C TRP A 648 12.83 0.40 -31.04
N ARG A 649 13.90 -0.38 -31.01
CA ARG A 649 15.11 -0.09 -31.80
C ARG A 649 15.18 -1.01 -32.98
N PRO A 650 15.27 -0.47 -34.21
CA PRO A 650 15.50 -1.31 -35.38
C PRO A 650 16.85 -2.02 -35.23
N MET A 651 16.80 -3.33 -35.16
CA MET A 651 17.98 -4.18 -35.03
C MET A 651 18.51 -4.49 -36.42
N GLU A 652 19.15 -3.52 -37.06
CA GLU A 652 19.72 -3.69 -38.42
C GLU A 652 21.02 -4.50 -38.44
N SER A 653 21.65 -4.71 -37.27
CA SER A 653 22.94 -5.37 -37.20
C SER A 653 22.75 -6.79 -36.67
N GLU A 654 22.77 -7.76 -37.56
CA GLU A 654 22.94 -9.18 -37.22
C GLU A 654 24.13 -9.45 -36.31
N VAL A 655 25.16 -8.60 -36.33
CA VAL A 655 26.39 -8.73 -35.55
C VAL A 655 26.11 -8.66 -34.06
N PHE A 656 25.24 -7.72 -33.59
CA PHE A 656 24.87 -7.63 -32.17
C PHE A 656 24.12 -8.85 -31.73
N LEU A 657 23.09 -9.24 -32.49
CA LEU A 657 22.24 -10.40 -32.19
C LEU A 657 23.05 -11.71 -32.17
N LYS A 658 24.04 -11.84 -33.07
CA LYS A 658 24.93 -13.03 -33.13
C LYS A 658 25.87 -13.12 -31.90
N ASN A 659 26.15 -12.00 -31.21
CA ASN A 659 27.08 -11.93 -30.08
C ASN A 659 26.39 -11.88 -28.71
N LEU A 660 25.10 -12.16 -28.60
CA LEU A 660 24.37 -12.15 -27.31
C LEU A 660 24.96 -13.12 -26.30
N HIS A 661 25.65 -14.19 -26.72
CA HIS A 661 26.30 -15.15 -25.83
C HIS A 661 27.35 -14.51 -24.90
N ALA A 662 27.86 -13.31 -25.21
CA ALA A 662 28.78 -12.56 -24.36
C ALA A 662 28.14 -12.09 -23.03
N PHE A 663 26.78 -12.03 -22.95
CA PHE A 663 26.07 -11.62 -21.76
C PHE A 663 25.69 -12.82 -20.88
N SER A 664 26.66 -13.57 -20.39
CA SER A 664 26.45 -14.80 -19.61
C SER A 664 25.61 -14.64 -18.32
N CYS A 665 25.49 -13.44 -17.79
CA CYS A 665 24.71 -13.13 -16.58
C CYS A 665 23.31 -12.58 -16.87
N LEU A 666 22.89 -12.47 -18.15
CA LEU A 666 21.63 -11.84 -18.52
C LEU A 666 20.42 -12.65 -18.02
N GLU A 667 19.58 -12.00 -17.22
CA GLU A 667 18.36 -12.57 -16.63
C GLU A 667 17.09 -12.07 -17.35
N THR A 668 17.11 -10.81 -17.85
CA THR A 668 15.95 -10.22 -18.53
C THR A 668 16.37 -9.49 -19.80
N LEU A 669 15.64 -9.77 -20.90
CA LEU A 669 15.85 -9.15 -22.21
C LEU A 669 14.54 -8.62 -22.77
N TYR A 670 14.52 -7.31 -23.08
CA TYR A 670 13.37 -6.64 -23.69
C TYR A 670 13.71 -6.22 -25.12
N LEU A 671 13.02 -6.77 -26.08
CA LEU A 671 13.14 -6.50 -27.52
C LEU A 671 11.79 -6.05 -28.12
N SER A 672 10.85 -5.56 -27.33
CA SER A 672 9.51 -5.17 -27.78
C SER A 672 9.58 -4.15 -28.93
N GLY A 673 8.69 -4.29 -29.91
CA GLY A 673 8.53 -3.34 -31.01
C GLY A 673 9.68 -3.32 -32.03
N ASN A 674 10.53 -4.34 -32.06
CA ASN A 674 11.58 -4.52 -33.05
C ASN A 674 11.01 -5.18 -34.32
N ASN A 675 10.40 -4.36 -35.20
CA ASN A 675 9.68 -4.87 -36.37
C ASN A 675 10.57 -5.48 -37.45
N ASN A 676 11.89 -5.31 -37.40
CA ASN A 676 12.83 -5.95 -38.33
C ASN A 676 13.21 -7.38 -37.90
N LEU A 677 12.74 -7.81 -36.71
CA LEU A 677 13.03 -9.12 -36.16
C LEU A 677 12.05 -10.14 -36.77
N ILE A 678 12.57 -10.97 -37.70
CA ILE A 678 11.78 -12.04 -38.34
C ILE A 678 11.86 -13.33 -37.52
N GLN A 679 13.04 -13.60 -36.96
CA GLN A 679 13.32 -14.77 -36.10
C GLN A 679 14.34 -14.42 -35.05
N LEU A 680 14.41 -15.19 -33.98
CA LEU A 680 15.43 -15.04 -32.96
C LEU A 680 16.78 -15.58 -33.46
N PRO A 681 17.90 -14.95 -33.08
CA PRO A 681 19.21 -15.47 -33.40
C PRO A 681 19.56 -16.70 -32.54
N GLU A 682 20.27 -17.68 -33.08
CA GLU A 682 20.71 -18.89 -32.36
C GLU A 682 21.51 -18.58 -31.10
N SER A 683 22.24 -17.47 -31.08
CA SER A 683 23.02 -17.03 -29.90
C SER A 683 22.19 -16.84 -28.62
N ILE A 684 20.88 -16.70 -28.73
CA ILE A 684 20.00 -16.52 -27.56
C ILE A 684 19.91 -17.81 -26.74
N SER A 685 20.04 -18.97 -27.37
CA SER A 685 20.03 -20.28 -26.69
C SER A 685 21.15 -20.44 -25.67
N HIS A 686 22.26 -19.73 -25.87
CA HIS A 686 23.44 -19.76 -24.98
C HIS A 686 23.27 -18.91 -23.71
N LEU A 687 22.18 -18.13 -23.58
CA LEU A 687 21.91 -17.31 -22.41
C LEU A 687 21.38 -18.16 -21.24
N SER A 688 22.23 -18.94 -20.61
CA SER A 688 21.89 -19.94 -19.59
C SER A 688 21.20 -19.39 -18.32
N ARG A 689 21.18 -18.07 -18.13
CA ARG A 689 20.53 -17.40 -17.01
C ARG A 689 19.29 -16.59 -17.39
N LEU A 690 18.95 -16.54 -18.68
CA LEU A 690 17.80 -15.74 -19.15
C LEU A 690 16.50 -16.33 -18.63
N ARG A 691 15.78 -15.56 -17.82
CA ARG A 691 14.49 -15.96 -17.20
C ARG A 691 13.32 -15.27 -17.87
N LYS A 692 13.49 -14.05 -18.34
CA LYS A 692 12.43 -13.26 -18.96
C LYS A 692 12.83 -12.74 -20.31
N LEU A 693 12.02 -13.04 -21.34
CA LEU A 693 12.15 -12.51 -22.69
C LEU A 693 10.84 -11.81 -23.08
N ASN A 694 10.94 -10.54 -23.50
CA ASN A 694 9.80 -9.75 -23.94
C ASN A 694 9.99 -9.35 -25.41
N LEU A 695 9.09 -9.84 -26.27
CA LEU A 695 9.01 -9.65 -27.71
C LEU A 695 7.71 -8.96 -28.15
N ASN A 696 6.99 -8.33 -27.22
CA ASN A 696 5.69 -7.71 -27.53
C ASN A 696 5.82 -6.74 -28.72
N GLU A 697 4.81 -6.73 -29.58
CA GLU A 697 4.75 -5.82 -30.74
C GLU A 697 5.89 -6.01 -31.79
N CYS A 698 6.52 -7.17 -31.85
CA CYS A 698 7.41 -7.57 -32.94
C CYS A 698 6.58 -8.09 -34.11
N HIS A 699 5.99 -7.18 -34.90
CA HIS A 699 4.93 -7.49 -35.87
C HIS A 699 5.39 -8.40 -37.01
N GLN A 700 6.70 -8.43 -37.36
CA GLN A 700 7.23 -9.29 -38.43
C GLN A 700 7.83 -10.61 -37.94
N LEU A 701 7.82 -10.86 -36.62
CA LEU A 701 8.30 -12.10 -36.05
C LEU A 701 7.41 -13.27 -36.49
N GLN A 702 8.01 -14.24 -37.20
CA GLN A 702 7.29 -15.39 -37.81
C GLN A 702 7.45 -16.65 -36.97
N ILE A 703 8.66 -16.93 -36.50
CA ILE A 703 8.99 -18.17 -35.81
C ILE A 703 9.74 -17.87 -34.53
N LEU A 704 9.36 -18.50 -33.43
CA LEU A 704 10.12 -18.58 -32.21
C LEU A 704 10.84 -19.91 -32.13
N HIS A 705 12.16 -19.87 -32.16
CA HIS A 705 13.05 -21.03 -32.01
C HIS A 705 14.29 -20.65 -31.17
N SER A 706 15.04 -21.66 -30.75
CA SER A 706 16.33 -21.49 -30.04
C SER A 706 16.16 -20.80 -28.67
N LEU A 707 15.02 -20.95 -27.99
CA LEU A 707 14.79 -20.39 -26.66
C LEU A 707 15.70 -21.10 -25.63
N PRO A 708 16.29 -20.36 -24.68
CA PRO A 708 17.14 -20.99 -23.66
C PRO A 708 16.30 -21.77 -22.65
N SER A 709 16.81 -22.93 -22.21
CA SER A 709 16.12 -23.81 -21.23
C SER A 709 15.89 -23.15 -19.86
N SER A 710 16.55 -22.03 -19.56
CA SER A 710 16.39 -21.27 -18.32
C SER A 710 15.15 -20.37 -18.29
N ILE A 711 14.44 -20.19 -19.43
CA ILE A 711 13.36 -19.22 -19.57
C ILE A 711 12.17 -19.56 -18.66
N GLN A 712 11.64 -18.56 -17.99
CA GLN A 712 10.48 -18.67 -17.08
C GLN A 712 9.29 -17.84 -17.56
N GLU A 713 9.54 -16.70 -18.19
CA GLU A 713 8.53 -15.78 -18.70
C GLU A 713 8.81 -15.42 -20.15
N LEU A 714 7.88 -15.71 -21.05
CA LEU A 714 7.91 -15.32 -22.46
C LEU A 714 6.66 -14.47 -22.77
N GLU A 715 6.88 -13.26 -23.23
CA GLU A 715 5.85 -12.33 -23.67
C GLU A 715 6.05 -11.99 -25.15
N ALA A 716 5.10 -12.35 -26.00
CA ALA A 716 5.09 -12.08 -27.43
C ALA A 716 3.70 -11.60 -27.88
N ASN A 717 3.10 -10.67 -27.14
CA ASN A 717 1.81 -10.09 -27.48
C ASN A 717 1.92 -9.19 -28.74
N ASN A 718 0.85 -9.15 -29.54
CA ASN A 718 0.77 -8.34 -30.77
C ASN A 718 1.85 -8.72 -31.82
N CYS A 719 2.31 -9.95 -31.85
CA CYS A 719 3.18 -10.47 -32.88
C CYS A 719 2.33 -11.03 -34.04
N TYR A 720 1.76 -10.14 -34.86
CA TYR A 720 0.74 -10.48 -35.85
C TYR A 720 1.17 -11.50 -36.90
N SER A 721 2.47 -11.62 -37.18
CA SER A 721 3.04 -12.56 -38.14
C SER A 721 3.50 -13.87 -37.52
N LEU A 722 3.38 -14.07 -36.20
CA LEU A 722 3.84 -15.26 -35.52
C LEU A 722 2.97 -16.48 -35.92
N GLU A 723 3.61 -17.46 -36.55
CA GLU A 723 2.97 -18.65 -37.08
C GLU A 723 3.15 -19.86 -36.16
N LYS A 724 4.35 -20.03 -35.60
CA LYS A 724 4.68 -21.17 -34.73
C LYS A 724 5.78 -20.91 -33.71
N ILE A 725 5.80 -21.76 -32.71
CA ILE A 725 6.84 -21.83 -31.67
C ILE A 725 7.49 -23.19 -31.77
N ASP A 726 8.64 -23.29 -32.48
CA ASP A 726 9.27 -24.56 -32.80
C ASP A 726 9.78 -25.31 -31.57
N ASP A 727 10.28 -24.60 -30.55
CA ASP A 727 10.76 -25.21 -29.31
C ASP A 727 9.66 -25.93 -28.48
N LEU A 728 8.41 -25.72 -28.84
CA LEU A 728 7.23 -26.44 -28.29
C LEU A 728 6.76 -27.57 -29.22
N SER A 729 7.42 -27.81 -30.38
CA SER A 729 7.03 -28.88 -31.30
C SER A 729 7.30 -30.27 -30.71
N PRO A 730 6.47 -31.29 -31.06
CA PRO A 730 6.67 -32.67 -30.61
C PRO A 730 7.97 -33.30 -31.08
N GLU A 731 8.62 -32.73 -32.11
CA GLU A 731 9.91 -33.17 -32.64
C GLU A 731 11.08 -32.85 -31.68
N TYR A 732 10.89 -31.88 -30.80
CA TYR A 732 11.84 -31.54 -29.75
C TYR A 732 11.36 -32.09 -28.41
N ASP A 733 12.28 -32.61 -27.62
CA ASP A 733 11.97 -33.10 -26.26
C ASP A 733 11.36 -31.96 -25.44
N CYS A 734 10.09 -32.07 -25.03
CA CYS A 734 9.35 -31.11 -24.22
C CYS A 734 10.03 -30.74 -22.90
N SER A 735 11.06 -31.50 -22.48
CA SER A 735 11.91 -31.21 -21.34
C SER A 735 12.75 -29.95 -21.51
N HIS A 736 12.97 -29.46 -22.76
CA HIS A 736 13.83 -28.29 -23.02
C HIS A 736 13.32 -27.04 -22.30
N LEU A 737 12.02 -26.74 -22.31
CA LEU A 737 11.43 -25.56 -21.66
C LEU A 737 10.82 -25.85 -20.28
N SER A 738 11.36 -26.83 -19.56
CA SER A 738 10.86 -27.31 -18.26
C SER A 738 10.75 -26.25 -17.15
N ARG A 739 11.28 -25.03 -17.36
CA ARG A 739 11.21 -23.91 -16.41
C ARG A 739 10.19 -22.83 -16.79
N LEU A 740 9.56 -22.92 -17.97
CA LEU A 740 8.60 -21.93 -18.43
C LEU A 740 7.34 -21.94 -17.56
N ARG A 741 7.00 -20.80 -16.99
CA ARG A 741 5.84 -20.61 -16.08
C ARG A 741 4.80 -19.66 -16.65
N LYS A 742 5.25 -18.69 -17.45
CA LYS A 742 4.38 -17.66 -18.01
C LYS A 742 4.60 -17.56 -19.52
N LEU A 743 3.51 -17.68 -20.28
CA LEU A 743 3.48 -17.54 -21.73
C LEU A 743 2.33 -16.64 -22.15
N ASN A 744 2.64 -15.49 -22.78
CA ASN A 744 1.68 -14.51 -23.26
C ASN A 744 1.84 -14.30 -24.76
N LEU A 745 0.80 -14.65 -25.51
CA LEU A 745 0.72 -14.64 -26.98
C LEU A 745 -0.50 -13.89 -27.49
N ASN A 746 -1.05 -12.94 -26.73
CA ASN A 746 -2.25 -12.22 -27.14
C ASN A 746 -2.04 -11.51 -28.48
N GLU A 747 -3.10 -11.48 -29.33
CA GLU A 747 -3.08 -10.80 -30.64
C GLU A 747 -2.07 -11.42 -31.65
N CYS A 748 -1.73 -12.70 -31.53
CA CYS A 748 -0.92 -13.42 -32.52
C CYS A 748 -1.83 -13.99 -33.60
N HIS A 749 -2.22 -13.16 -34.56
CA HIS A 749 -3.31 -13.49 -35.52
C HIS A 749 -2.99 -14.64 -36.48
N ARG A 750 -1.70 -14.92 -36.78
CA ARG A 750 -1.29 -16.04 -37.66
C ARG A 750 -0.99 -17.33 -36.94
N LEU A 751 -0.93 -17.31 -35.60
CA LEU A 751 -0.68 -18.53 -34.80
C LEU A 751 -1.80 -19.53 -35.00
N GLN A 752 -1.45 -20.75 -35.48
CA GLN A 752 -2.44 -21.80 -35.84
C GLN A 752 -2.49 -22.94 -34.81
N ILE A 753 -1.34 -23.35 -34.30
CA ILE A 753 -1.23 -24.49 -33.39
C ILE A 753 -0.32 -24.14 -32.24
N LEU A 754 -0.71 -24.54 -31.03
CA LEU A 754 0.09 -24.52 -29.83
C LEU A 754 0.43 -25.95 -29.43
N HIS A 755 1.66 -26.37 -29.71
CA HIS A 755 2.13 -27.71 -29.38
C HIS A 755 2.71 -27.79 -27.96
N GLY A 756 2.78 -28.95 -27.37
CA GLY A 756 3.64 -29.43 -26.30
C GLY A 756 4.00 -28.44 -25.17
N LEU A 757 3.03 -27.80 -24.52
CA LEU A 757 3.31 -26.88 -23.41
C LEU A 757 3.89 -27.63 -22.20
N PRO A 758 4.94 -27.10 -21.54
CA PRO A 758 5.53 -27.79 -20.41
C PRO A 758 4.60 -27.77 -19.17
N SER A 759 4.73 -28.84 -18.37
CA SER A 759 3.95 -29.03 -17.13
C SER A 759 4.05 -27.94 -16.10
N THR A 760 5.09 -27.11 -16.20
CA THR A 760 5.39 -26.01 -15.26
C THR A 760 4.62 -24.72 -15.53
N ILE A 761 3.82 -24.66 -16.62
CA ILE A 761 3.02 -23.48 -16.97
C ILE A 761 2.05 -23.13 -15.84
N GLN A 762 2.11 -21.89 -15.42
CA GLN A 762 1.24 -21.29 -14.40
C GLN A 762 0.29 -20.25 -14.98
N GLU A 763 0.73 -19.51 -15.98
CA GLU A 763 -0.04 -18.47 -16.65
C GLU A 763 0.11 -18.62 -18.17
N LEU A 764 -1.01 -18.80 -18.87
CA LEU A 764 -1.10 -18.91 -20.34
C LEU A 764 -2.14 -17.94 -20.85
N GLN A 765 -1.76 -17.04 -21.75
CA GLN A 765 -2.68 -16.11 -22.41
C GLN A 765 -2.43 -16.12 -23.92
N ALA A 766 -3.47 -16.41 -24.68
CA ALA A 766 -3.46 -16.35 -26.13
C ALA A 766 -4.80 -15.79 -26.64
N ASN A 767 -5.17 -14.60 -26.15
CA ASN A 767 -6.42 -13.92 -26.49
C ASN A 767 -6.33 -13.29 -27.89
N ASN A 768 -7.45 -13.22 -28.59
CA ASN A 768 -7.56 -12.64 -29.94
C ASN A 768 -6.63 -13.31 -30.99
N CYS A 769 -6.29 -14.58 -30.78
CA CYS A 769 -5.57 -15.40 -31.76
C CYS A 769 -6.59 -16.05 -32.70
N TYR A 770 -7.13 -15.28 -33.64
CA TYR A 770 -8.27 -15.68 -34.47
C TYR A 770 -8.03 -16.90 -35.37
N ASN A 771 -6.76 -17.25 -35.67
CA ASN A 771 -6.40 -18.42 -36.46
C ASN A 771 -5.96 -19.62 -35.61
N LEU A 772 -5.95 -19.53 -34.29
CA LEU A 772 -5.58 -20.63 -33.43
C LEU A 772 -6.66 -21.73 -33.47
N GLN A 773 -6.31 -22.86 -34.12
CA GLN A 773 -7.20 -23.96 -34.40
C GLN A 773 -7.01 -25.10 -33.40
N LYS A 774 -5.76 -25.38 -33.00
CA LYS A 774 -5.44 -26.58 -32.26
C LYS A 774 -4.49 -26.30 -31.09
N ILE A 775 -4.75 -27.00 -30.01
CA ILE A 775 -3.89 -27.04 -28.82
C ILE A 775 -3.57 -28.51 -28.56
N ASP A 776 -2.32 -28.93 -28.85
CA ASP A 776 -1.89 -30.31 -28.71
C ASP A 776 -1.26 -30.57 -27.36
N HIS A 777 -1.57 -31.76 -26.78
CA HIS A 777 -0.96 -32.31 -25.57
C HIS A 777 -0.94 -31.38 -24.37
N LEU A 778 -1.95 -30.53 -24.20
CA LEU A 778 -2.08 -29.67 -23.03
C LEU A 778 -2.53 -30.50 -21.82
N LEU A 779 -1.64 -30.56 -20.82
CA LEU A 779 -1.99 -30.68 -19.40
C LEU A 779 -2.84 -31.92 -19.05
N GLN A 780 -2.35 -33.12 -19.26
CA GLN A 780 -3.12 -34.31 -18.85
C GLN A 780 -3.29 -34.41 -17.32
N GLU A 781 -2.41 -33.83 -16.49
CA GLU A 781 -2.48 -33.91 -15.02
C GLU A 781 -1.68 -32.83 -14.28
N TYR A 782 -1.66 -31.58 -14.77
CA TYR A 782 -0.78 -30.57 -14.16
C TYR A 782 -1.49 -29.64 -13.14
N ASP A 783 -1.08 -29.72 -11.89
CA ASP A 783 -1.59 -28.95 -10.76
C ASP A 783 -0.97 -27.56 -10.59
N SER A 784 -0.23 -27.03 -11.59
CA SER A 784 0.56 -25.79 -11.40
C SER A 784 -0.10 -24.50 -11.90
N TRP A 785 -1.03 -24.56 -12.86
CA TRP A 785 -1.62 -23.37 -13.46
C TRP A 785 -2.60 -22.64 -12.53
N TYR A 786 -2.68 -21.33 -12.65
CA TYR A 786 -3.66 -20.48 -11.97
C TYR A 786 -4.39 -19.50 -12.90
N HIS A 787 -3.88 -19.30 -14.13
CA HIS A 787 -4.51 -18.43 -15.10
C HIS A 787 -4.36 -18.95 -16.52
N ILE A 788 -5.48 -19.20 -17.22
CA ILE A 788 -5.54 -19.64 -18.62
C ILE A 788 -6.56 -18.78 -19.36
N SER A 789 -6.19 -18.23 -20.53
CA SER A 789 -7.08 -17.36 -21.30
C SER A 789 -6.91 -17.55 -22.82
N PHE A 790 -8.03 -17.83 -23.50
CA PHE A 790 -8.16 -17.99 -24.95
C PHE A 790 -9.36 -17.18 -25.48
N ILE A 791 -9.58 -15.98 -24.99
CA ILE A 791 -10.72 -15.13 -25.37
C ILE A 791 -10.66 -14.85 -26.88
N ASN A 792 -11.81 -14.90 -27.55
CA ASN A 792 -11.98 -14.67 -29.01
C ASN A 792 -11.17 -15.61 -29.92
N CYS A 793 -10.77 -16.79 -29.45
CA CYS A 793 -10.13 -17.84 -30.25
C CYS A 793 -11.18 -18.84 -30.74
N GLN A 794 -12.11 -18.39 -31.59
CA GLN A 794 -13.30 -19.17 -31.97
C GLN A 794 -12.96 -20.47 -32.72
N LYS A 795 -11.90 -20.50 -33.53
CA LYS A 795 -11.48 -21.72 -34.25
C LYS A 795 -11.07 -22.88 -33.33
N LEU A 796 -10.73 -22.60 -32.05
CA LEU A 796 -10.47 -23.69 -31.08
C LEU A 796 -11.70 -24.53 -30.75
N VAL A 797 -12.91 -24.02 -30.99
CA VAL A 797 -14.16 -24.76 -30.70
C VAL A 797 -14.60 -25.58 -31.92
N GLU A 798 -13.97 -25.39 -33.09
CA GLU A 798 -14.19 -26.17 -34.30
C GLU A 798 -13.43 -27.51 -34.27
N ASP A 799 -12.26 -27.56 -33.57
CA ASP A 799 -11.49 -28.77 -33.39
C ASP A 799 -12.03 -29.59 -32.20
N ASP A 800 -12.44 -30.84 -32.48
CA ASP A 800 -13.10 -31.69 -31.47
C ASP A 800 -12.20 -32.02 -30.25
N ASP A 801 -10.89 -32.15 -30.45
CA ASP A 801 -9.96 -32.46 -29.37
C ASP A 801 -9.73 -31.23 -28.48
N SER A 802 -9.51 -30.08 -29.08
CA SER A 802 -9.38 -28.79 -28.36
C SER A 802 -10.66 -28.44 -27.60
N LYS A 803 -11.82 -28.63 -28.23
CA LYS A 803 -13.12 -28.43 -27.58
C LYS A 803 -13.35 -29.35 -26.41
N ARG A 804 -13.04 -30.66 -26.55
CA ARG A 804 -13.12 -31.63 -25.45
C ARG A 804 -12.19 -31.27 -24.32
N TYR A 805 -10.99 -30.81 -24.66
CA TYR A 805 -10.01 -30.39 -23.69
C TYR A 805 -10.46 -29.14 -22.91
N LEU A 806 -10.89 -28.04 -23.56
CA LEU A 806 -11.39 -26.83 -22.93
C LEU A 806 -12.60 -27.11 -22.02
N HIS A 807 -13.47 -28.04 -22.47
CA HIS A 807 -14.59 -28.52 -21.67
C HIS A 807 -14.10 -29.25 -20.39
N LYS A 808 -13.14 -30.19 -20.50
CA LYS A 808 -12.57 -30.89 -19.34
C LYS A 808 -11.90 -29.91 -18.36
N LEU A 809 -11.18 -28.91 -18.87
CA LEU A 809 -10.50 -27.90 -18.09
C LEU A 809 -11.49 -27.05 -17.25
N SER A 810 -12.58 -26.59 -17.85
CA SER A 810 -13.60 -25.78 -17.20
C SER A 810 -14.51 -26.55 -16.23
N GLN A 811 -14.68 -27.86 -16.47
CA GLN A 811 -15.56 -28.72 -15.67
C GLN A 811 -14.80 -29.29 -14.45
N GLN A 812 -14.09 -30.39 -14.65
CA GLN A 812 -13.53 -31.18 -13.54
C GLN A 812 -12.23 -30.61 -12.98
N SER A 813 -11.32 -30.18 -13.85
CA SER A 813 -9.99 -29.72 -13.41
C SER A 813 -10.06 -28.42 -12.62
N PHE A 814 -10.89 -27.47 -13.06
CA PHE A 814 -11.07 -26.19 -12.33
C PHE A 814 -11.68 -26.42 -10.96
N PHE A 815 -12.76 -27.20 -10.89
CA PHE A 815 -13.46 -27.47 -9.63
C PHE A 815 -12.58 -28.17 -8.60
N LYS A 816 -11.85 -29.22 -9.01
CA LYS A 816 -10.91 -29.92 -8.12
C LYS A 816 -9.84 -28.96 -7.56
N ARG A 817 -9.36 -28.03 -8.37
CA ARG A 817 -8.36 -27.04 -7.90
C ARG A 817 -8.93 -26.00 -6.95
N CYS A 818 -10.16 -25.52 -7.16
CA CYS A 818 -10.80 -24.59 -6.23
C CYS A 818 -10.86 -25.14 -4.80
N ALA A 819 -11.03 -26.46 -4.68
CA ALA A 819 -11.16 -27.12 -3.39
C ALA A 819 -9.83 -27.26 -2.61
N VAL A 820 -8.68 -27.20 -3.30
CA VAL A 820 -7.34 -27.50 -2.70
C VAL A 820 -6.46 -26.26 -2.60
N THR A 821 -6.78 -25.15 -3.28
CA THR A 821 -5.87 -24.01 -3.40
C THR A 821 -6.32 -22.79 -2.60
N ASP A 822 -5.36 -22.12 -1.95
CA ASP A 822 -5.54 -20.79 -1.34
C ASP A 822 -5.23 -19.64 -2.32
N ARG A 823 -5.06 -19.93 -3.62
CA ARG A 823 -4.75 -18.95 -4.66
C ARG A 823 -5.97 -18.66 -5.53
N GLU A 824 -6.00 -17.46 -6.07
CA GLU A 824 -6.97 -17.10 -7.09
C GLU A 824 -6.74 -17.92 -8.36
N LEU A 825 -7.82 -18.48 -8.92
CA LEU A 825 -7.83 -19.18 -10.19
C LEU A 825 -8.69 -18.43 -11.19
N SER A 826 -8.31 -18.43 -12.49
CA SER A 826 -9.18 -17.94 -13.54
C SER A 826 -8.96 -18.66 -14.87
N ILE A 827 -10.09 -18.88 -15.59
CA ILE A 827 -10.11 -19.38 -16.95
C ILE A 827 -11.02 -18.48 -17.78
N ALA A 828 -10.58 -18.16 -19.00
CA ALA A 828 -11.43 -17.49 -19.98
C ALA A 828 -11.28 -18.22 -21.33
N ILE A 829 -12.37 -18.70 -21.86
CA ILE A 829 -12.39 -19.55 -23.07
C ILE A 829 -13.56 -19.17 -24.00
N PRO A 830 -13.43 -19.39 -25.32
CA PRO A 830 -14.58 -19.24 -26.22
C PRO A 830 -15.66 -20.24 -25.87
N GLY A 831 -16.93 -19.83 -26.01
CA GLY A 831 -18.10 -20.65 -25.76
C GLY A 831 -19.04 -20.09 -24.73
N ASN A 832 -20.21 -20.69 -24.59
CA ASN A 832 -21.30 -20.15 -23.78
C ASN A 832 -21.89 -21.14 -22.78
N LYS A 833 -21.40 -22.37 -22.73
CA LYS A 833 -21.95 -23.41 -21.87
C LYS A 833 -21.36 -23.33 -20.47
N ILE A 834 -22.09 -22.74 -19.57
CA ILE A 834 -21.71 -22.66 -18.13
C ILE A 834 -21.52 -24.10 -17.59
N PRO A 835 -20.42 -24.36 -16.84
CA PRO A 835 -20.14 -25.68 -16.29
C PRO A 835 -21.28 -26.24 -15.44
N SER A 836 -21.54 -27.55 -15.55
CA SER A 836 -22.65 -28.24 -14.86
C SER A 836 -22.53 -28.23 -13.33
N TRP A 837 -21.34 -28.02 -12.79
CA TRP A 837 -21.11 -27.87 -11.36
C TRP A 837 -21.55 -26.50 -10.77
N PHE A 838 -21.81 -25.49 -11.63
CA PHE A 838 -22.60 -24.33 -11.24
C PHE A 838 -24.08 -24.70 -11.32
N LYS A 839 -24.80 -24.60 -10.21
CA LYS A 839 -26.23 -24.85 -10.20
C LYS A 839 -26.97 -23.61 -10.67
N GLU A 840 -27.99 -23.84 -11.50
CA GLU A 840 -28.94 -22.82 -11.97
C GLU A 840 -28.32 -21.51 -12.52
N PRO A 841 -27.75 -21.54 -13.75
CA PRO A 841 -27.34 -20.31 -14.42
C PRO A 841 -28.49 -19.31 -14.51
N GLN A 842 -28.22 -18.07 -14.14
CA GLN A 842 -29.22 -16.99 -14.16
C GLN A 842 -29.07 -16.15 -15.44
N PRO A 843 -30.14 -15.74 -16.11
CA PRO A 843 -30.08 -14.76 -17.17
C PRO A 843 -29.66 -13.40 -16.61
N GLY A 844 -28.82 -12.68 -17.39
CA GLY A 844 -28.33 -11.36 -17.01
C GLY A 844 -27.01 -11.39 -16.23
N TYR A 845 -26.65 -10.26 -15.67
CA TYR A 845 -25.33 -9.98 -15.10
C TYR A 845 -25.32 -9.90 -13.55
N ARG A 846 -26.44 -10.22 -12.91
CA ARG A 846 -26.59 -10.16 -11.45
C ARG A 846 -27.09 -11.47 -10.90
N ILE A 847 -26.47 -11.90 -9.81
CA ILE A 847 -26.84 -13.11 -9.07
C ILE A 847 -26.89 -12.81 -7.59
N ALA A 848 -27.88 -13.34 -6.90
CA ALA A 848 -28.00 -13.33 -5.45
C ALA A 848 -27.74 -14.74 -4.91
N MET A 849 -26.95 -14.85 -3.86
CA MET A 849 -26.60 -16.11 -3.23
C MET A 849 -26.79 -15.98 -1.72
N GLU A 850 -27.46 -16.94 -1.10
CA GLU A 850 -27.62 -17.00 0.36
C GLU A 850 -26.37 -17.64 0.97
N LEU A 851 -25.84 -16.99 2.01
CA LEU A 851 -24.76 -17.51 2.83
C LEU A 851 -25.39 -18.29 4.01
N PRO A 852 -25.04 -19.57 4.18
CA PRO A 852 -25.57 -20.36 5.29
C PRO A 852 -25.03 -19.84 6.64
N PRO A 853 -25.86 -19.84 7.70
CA PRO A 853 -25.44 -19.42 9.04
C PRO A 853 -24.39 -20.41 9.60
N LYS A 854 -23.31 -19.88 10.21
CA LYS A 854 -22.21 -20.63 10.87
C LYS A 854 -21.18 -21.32 9.95
N CYS A 855 -20.76 -20.67 8.86
CA CYS A 855 -19.93 -21.32 7.84
C CYS A 855 -18.43 -20.97 7.82
N GLU A 856 -17.87 -20.27 8.80
CA GLU A 856 -16.47 -19.81 8.76
C GLU A 856 -15.42 -20.91 8.62
N THR A 857 -15.69 -22.13 9.06
CA THR A 857 -14.71 -23.21 9.07
C THR A 857 -14.78 -24.12 7.82
N GLN A 858 -15.83 -24.02 7.01
CA GLN A 858 -16.10 -24.97 5.92
C GLN A 858 -15.98 -24.39 4.51
N ILE A 859 -16.08 -23.07 4.32
CA ILE A 859 -16.03 -22.46 3.00
C ILE A 859 -14.56 -22.17 2.63
N ASN A 860 -14.09 -22.70 1.50
CA ASN A 860 -12.78 -22.40 0.92
C ASN A 860 -12.79 -21.10 0.13
N GLY A 861 -13.89 -20.78 -0.56
CA GLY A 861 -14.00 -19.60 -1.39
C GLY A 861 -15.26 -19.56 -2.24
N ILE A 862 -15.28 -18.60 -3.16
CA ILE A 862 -16.39 -18.39 -4.11
C ILE A 862 -15.90 -18.60 -5.55
N ALA A 863 -16.60 -19.42 -6.31
CA ALA A 863 -16.44 -19.53 -7.75
C ALA A 863 -17.54 -18.71 -8.46
N ILE A 864 -17.16 -17.95 -9.48
CA ILE A 864 -18.04 -17.05 -10.23
C ILE A 864 -17.84 -17.31 -11.72
N CYS A 865 -18.93 -17.37 -12.49
CA CYS A 865 -18.91 -17.51 -13.93
C CYS A 865 -19.75 -16.43 -14.60
N GLY A 866 -19.25 -15.86 -15.72
CA GLY A 866 -19.98 -14.92 -16.57
C GLY A 866 -19.81 -15.28 -18.04
N VAL A 867 -20.87 -15.16 -18.84
CA VAL A 867 -20.88 -15.31 -20.30
C VAL A 867 -21.10 -13.94 -20.92
N PHE A 868 -20.24 -13.55 -21.84
CA PHE A 868 -20.25 -12.26 -22.52
C PHE A 868 -20.42 -12.44 -24.03
N PRO A 869 -21.26 -11.64 -24.68
CA PRO A 869 -21.46 -11.70 -26.12
C PRO A 869 -20.35 -10.97 -26.88
N GLY A 870 -20.04 -11.47 -28.09
CA GLY A 870 -19.17 -10.79 -29.05
C GLY A 870 -17.70 -10.72 -28.64
N GLU A 871 -16.96 -9.86 -29.34
CA GLU A 871 -15.55 -9.62 -29.04
C GLU A 871 -15.39 -8.95 -27.68
N TRP A 872 -14.58 -9.57 -26.86
CA TRP A 872 -14.33 -9.10 -25.50
C TRP A 872 -13.05 -8.26 -25.42
N GLN A 873 -13.21 -7.01 -25.01
CA GLN A 873 -12.07 -6.14 -24.68
C GLN A 873 -12.22 -5.59 -23.27
N GLY A 874 -11.21 -5.78 -22.42
CA GLY A 874 -11.15 -5.19 -21.08
C GLY A 874 -11.10 -6.18 -19.91
N GLN A 875 -11.38 -5.66 -18.71
CA GLN A 875 -11.33 -6.39 -17.45
C GLN A 875 -12.73 -6.80 -17.00
N VAL A 876 -12.87 -7.98 -16.41
CA VAL A 876 -14.08 -8.37 -15.70
C VAL A 876 -14.09 -7.68 -14.34
N ILE A 877 -15.15 -6.93 -14.07
CA ILE A 877 -15.39 -6.28 -12.79
C ILE A 877 -16.52 -7.03 -12.10
N VAL A 878 -16.25 -7.55 -10.91
CA VAL A 878 -17.23 -8.16 -10.03
C VAL A 878 -17.52 -7.19 -8.90
N LEU A 879 -18.75 -6.69 -8.84
CA LEU A 879 -19.20 -5.80 -7.79
C LEU A 879 -20.05 -6.58 -6.79
N VAL A 880 -19.65 -6.54 -5.54
CA VAL A 880 -20.45 -7.02 -4.41
C VAL A 880 -20.92 -5.79 -3.63
N PRO A 881 -22.14 -5.27 -3.90
CA PRO A 881 -22.59 -4.05 -3.26
C PRO A 881 -22.90 -4.27 -1.77
N PRO A 882 -22.63 -3.26 -0.92
CA PRO A 882 -22.79 -3.36 0.54
C PRO A 882 -24.24 -3.44 1.03
N SER A 883 -25.23 -3.23 0.16
CA SER A 883 -26.65 -3.12 0.54
C SER A 883 -27.32 -4.42 0.95
N THR A 884 -26.66 -5.55 0.81
CA THR A 884 -27.18 -6.88 1.19
C THR A 884 -26.71 -7.33 2.56
N LEU A 885 -25.58 -6.85 3.02
CA LEU A 885 -25.15 -6.94 4.40
C LEU A 885 -25.48 -5.59 5.04
N LYS A 886 -26.51 -5.51 5.86
CA LYS A 886 -26.86 -4.29 6.61
C LYS A 886 -25.58 -3.68 7.18
N LYS A 887 -25.02 -2.59 6.57
CA LYS A 887 -23.93 -1.72 7.07
C LYS A 887 -22.54 -1.76 6.39
N MET A 888 -22.42 -1.85 5.08
CA MET A 888 -21.14 -1.50 4.43
C MET A 888 -21.30 -0.27 3.53
N GLU A 889 -20.52 0.78 3.79
CA GLU A 889 -20.56 2.07 3.05
C GLU A 889 -19.69 2.11 1.79
N CYS A 890 -18.90 1.06 1.49
CA CYS A 890 -18.11 0.97 0.25
C CYS A 890 -18.40 -0.31 -0.53
N PRO A 891 -18.59 -0.23 -1.85
CA PRO A 891 -18.71 -1.43 -2.68
C PRO A 891 -17.38 -2.19 -2.66
N LEU A 892 -17.43 -3.48 -2.34
CA LEU A 892 -16.29 -4.35 -2.54
C LEU A 892 -16.11 -4.53 -4.05
N VAL A 893 -15.13 -3.85 -4.61
CA VAL A 893 -14.77 -4.01 -6.02
C VAL A 893 -13.79 -5.18 -6.11
N LEU A 894 -14.30 -6.35 -6.40
CA LEU A 894 -13.47 -7.49 -6.78
C LEU A 894 -13.04 -7.27 -8.23
N VAL A 895 -11.90 -6.63 -8.42
CA VAL A 895 -11.29 -6.52 -9.76
C VAL A 895 -10.70 -7.88 -10.07
N GLY A 896 -11.26 -8.58 -11.05
CA GLY A 896 -10.58 -9.72 -11.66
C GLY A 896 -9.17 -9.29 -12.06
N ARG A 897 -8.15 -10.16 -11.91
CA ARG A 897 -6.76 -9.84 -12.28
C ARG A 897 -6.76 -9.13 -13.62
N ARG A 898 -6.01 -8.02 -13.72
CA ARG A 898 -5.85 -7.28 -14.97
C ARG A 898 -5.48 -8.23 -16.09
N MET A 899 -6.44 -8.56 -16.94
CA MET A 899 -6.14 -9.06 -18.27
C MET A 899 -5.69 -7.87 -19.08
N ASN A 900 -4.38 -7.58 -19.05
CA ASN A 900 -3.81 -6.50 -19.83
C ASN A 900 -3.80 -6.90 -21.28
N LEU A 901 -4.85 -6.59 -22.01
CA LEU A 901 -4.86 -6.62 -23.47
C LEU A 901 -4.04 -5.47 -24.09
N ASN A 902 -3.68 -4.48 -23.30
CA ASN A 902 -2.80 -3.39 -23.73
C ASN A 902 -1.78 -3.09 -22.64
N ASN A 903 -0.54 -3.56 -22.82
CA ASN A 903 0.64 -3.12 -22.08
C ASN A 903 1.04 -1.71 -22.54
N ASN A 904 0.16 -0.72 -22.36
CA ASN A 904 0.57 0.67 -22.31
C ASN A 904 0.70 1.06 -20.85
N ASN A 905 1.91 0.91 -20.33
CA ASN A 905 2.34 1.58 -19.11
C ASN A 905 2.06 3.06 -19.23
N ASN A 906 0.96 3.50 -18.66
CA ASN A 906 0.78 4.85 -18.19
C ASN A 906 0.07 4.82 -16.85
N ASN A 907 0.87 4.73 -15.79
CA ASN A 907 0.53 5.36 -14.54
C ASN A 907 0.44 6.87 -14.81
N ASN A 908 -0.77 7.38 -14.89
CA ASN A 908 -1.06 8.73 -14.42
C ASN A 908 -2.57 8.84 -14.21
N ASN A 909 -2.95 8.84 -12.94
CA ASN A 909 -4.13 9.55 -12.48
C ASN A 909 -4.03 11.00 -12.96
N ASN A 910 -5.00 11.46 -13.71
CA ASN A 910 -5.54 12.79 -13.50
C ASN A 910 -6.96 12.86 -14.06
N ASN A 911 -7.89 13.00 -13.12
CA ASN A 911 -9.17 13.66 -13.33
C ASN A 911 -8.95 15.03 -13.99
N ASN A 912 -9.70 15.32 -15.02
CA ASN A 912 -10.28 16.65 -15.13
C ASN A 912 -11.58 16.61 -15.95
N ASN A 913 -12.64 16.91 -15.24
CA ASN A 913 -13.88 17.48 -15.73
C ASN A 913 -13.59 18.80 -16.47
N ASN A 914 -14.25 19.05 -17.58
CA ASN A 914 -15.10 20.24 -17.78
C ASN A 914 -15.79 20.20 -19.14
N ASN A 915 -17.05 20.11 -19.08
CA ASN A 915 -18.08 21.12 -19.27
C ASN A 915 -18.24 21.71 -20.69
N ASN A 916 -19.49 21.62 -21.06
CA ASN A 916 -20.38 22.54 -21.81
C ASN A 916 -20.43 22.43 -23.34
N ASN A 917 -21.51 22.08 -23.91
CA ASN A 917 -22.70 22.85 -24.18
C ASN A 917 -23.62 22.15 -25.18
N ASN A 918 -24.86 22.16 -24.82
CA ASN A 918 -26.07 22.32 -25.62
C ASN A 918 -26.06 22.01 -27.14
N ASN A 919 -26.86 21.08 -27.56
CA ASN A 919 -28.10 21.44 -28.28
C ASN A 919 -29.06 20.26 -28.47
N ASN A 920 -30.33 20.59 -28.23
CA ASN A 920 -31.55 19.88 -28.59
C ASN A 920 -31.51 19.17 -29.95
N ASN A 921 -32.01 17.93 -29.99
CA ASN A 921 -33.22 17.68 -30.76
C ASN A 921 -33.90 16.36 -30.35
N ASN A 922 -35.18 16.49 -30.10
CA ASN A 922 -36.18 15.44 -30.02
C ASN A 922 -36.09 14.46 -31.17
N ASN A 923 -36.16 13.16 -30.89
CA ASN A 923 -37.14 12.33 -31.54
C ASN A 923 -37.44 11.08 -30.71
N ASN A 924 -38.67 11.01 -30.26
CA ASN A 924 -39.34 9.80 -29.82
C ASN A 924 -39.32 8.76 -30.95
N ASN A 925 -38.90 7.55 -30.59
CA ASN A 925 -39.58 6.36 -31.12
C ASN A 925 -39.46 5.20 -30.11
N ASN A 926 -40.57 4.91 -29.51
CA ASN A 926 -40.88 3.61 -28.90
C ASN A 926 -40.71 2.51 -29.93
N ASN A 927 -39.82 1.57 -29.65
CA ASN A 927 -39.97 0.22 -30.14
C ASN A 927 -39.56 -0.77 -29.02
N ASN A 928 -40.56 -1.24 -28.29
CA ASN A 928 -40.50 -2.49 -27.60
C ASN A 928 -40.36 -3.60 -28.68
N ALA A 929 -39.12 -4.04 -28.87
CA ALA A 929 -38.84 -5.29 -29.54
C ALA A 929 -38.35 -6.25 -28.45
N SER A 930 -39.14 -7.25 -28.12
CA SER A 930 -38.75 -8.46 -27.43
C SER A 930 -37.64 -9.10 -28.28
N ALA A 931 -36.38 -8.86 -27.90
CA ALA A 931 -35.25 -9.59 -28.44
C ALA A 931 -35.27 -11.01 -27.84
N ALA A 932 -35.89 -11.96 -28.58
CA ALA A 932 -35.45 -13.33 -28.53
C ALA A 932 -34.01 -13.32 -29.04
N ALA A 933 -33.04 -13.47 -28.12
CA ALA A 933 -31.64 -13.58 -28.45
C ALA A 933 -31.46 -14.83 -29.34
N ALA A 934 -31.10 -14.62 -30.57
CA ALA A 934 -30.51 -15.64 -31.39
C ALA A 934 -29.26 -16.14 -30.63
N GLU A 935 -29.11 -17.45 -30.44
CA GLU A 935 -27.92 -18.07 -29.90
C GLU A 935 -26.74 -17.69 -30.79
N GLY A 936 -25.90 -16.71 -30.35
CA GLY A 936 -24.86 -16.13 -31.16
C GLY A 936 -23.60 -16.97 -31.13
N GLU A 937 -23.02 -17.17 -32.30
CA GLU A 937 -21.82 -18.00 -32.54
C GLU A 937 -20.52 -17.46 -31.88
N ASN A 938 -20.51 -16.24 -31.30
CA ASN A 938 -19.32 -15.55 -30.79
C ASN A 938 -19.44 -15.13 -29.30
N GLU A 939 -19.69 -16.09 -28.42
CA GLU A 939 -19.70 -15.83 -26.99
C GLU A 939 -18.42 -16.33 -26.32
N ASN A 940 -18.00 -15.64 -25.24
CA ASN A 940 -16.85 -16.01 -24.42
C ASN A 940 -17.28 -16.21 -22.95
N MET A 941 -16.77 -17.26 -22.34
CA MET A 941 -17.04 -17.61 -20.94
C MET A 941 -15.82 -17.34 -20.07
N TRP A 942 -16.07 -16.70 -18.94
CA TRP A 942 -15.07 -16.45 -17.91
C TRP A 942 -15.48 -17.12 -16.60
N ILE A 943 -14.52 -17.83 -15.96
CA ILE A 943 -14.69 -18.42 -14.65
C ILE A 943 -13.56 -17.96 -13.76
N SER A 944 -13.86 -17.56 -12.54
CA SER A 944 -12.87 -17.21 -11.53
C SER A 944 -13.22 -17.79 -10.17
N TYR A 945 -12.21 -18.18 -9.42
CA TYR A 945 -12.31 -18.58 -8.03
C TYR A 945 -11.53 -17.62 -7.15
N ARG A 946 -12.13 -17.25 -6.04
CA ARG A 946 -11.52 -16.40 -5.00
C ARG A 946 -11.54 -17.15 -3.67
N PRO A 947 -10.38 -17.44 -3.06
CA PRO A 947 -10.32 -18.02 -1.73
C PRO A 947 -10.82 -17.03 -0.67
N CYS A 948 -11.34 -17.53 0.45
CA CYS A 948 -11.83 -16.69 1.56
C CYS A 948 -10.77 -15.73 2.10
N THR A 949 -9.50 -16.11 2.09
CA THR A 949 -8.35 -15.27 2.47
C THR A 949 -8.23 -13.98 1.65
N SER A 950 -8.77 -13.95 0.44
CA SER A 950 -8.76 -12.76 -0.44
C SER A 950 -9.75 -11.67 -0.03
N PHE A 951 -10.68 -11.96 0.90
CA PHE A 951 -11.76 -11.04 1.30
C PHE A 951 -11.45 -10.23 2.57
N GLY A 952 -10.21 -10.26 3.05
CA GLY A 952 -9.72 -9.31 4.06
C GLY A 952 -10.47 -9.31 5.40
N GLY A 953 -10.66 -10.47 6.04
CA GLY A 953 -11.19 -10.54 7.42
C GLY A 953 -12.68 -10.21 7.56
N GLN A 954 -13.46 -10.39 6.51
CA GLN A 954 -14.92 -10.23 6.60
C GLN A 954 -15.56 -11.42 7.32
N ASP A 955 -16.44 -11.10 8.26
CA ASP A 955 -17.22 -12.09 9.00
C ASP A 955 -18.34 -12.70 8.11
N TRP A 956 -18.11 -13.91 7.65
CA TRP A 956 -19.08 -14.70 6.89
C TRP A 956 -20.08 -15.45 7.78
N SER A 957 -19.88 -15.39 9.11
CA SER A 957 -20.68 -16.14 10.11
C SER A 957 -22.08 -15.62 10.33
N ALA A 958 -22.35 -14.36 9.95
CA ALA A 958 -23.64 -13.71 10.25
C ALA A 958 -24.81 -14.19 9.39
N GLY A 959 -24.58 -15.01 8.37
CA GLY A 959 -25.59 -15.38 7.38
C GLY A 959 -26.09 -14.15 6.59
N GLY A 960 -26.57 -14.31 5.40
CA GLY A 960 -27.13 -13.22 4.62
C GLY A 960 -27.15 -13.51 3.13
N ALA A 961 -27.59 -12.54 2.31
CA ALA A 961 -27.59 -12.67 0.87
C ALA A 961 -26.42 -11.88 0.27
N LEU A 962 -25.59 -12.54 -0.54
CA LEU A 962 -24.52 -11.96 -1.32
C LEU A 962 -25.03 -11.60 -2.71
N LEU A 963 -24.99 -10.32 -3.07
CA LEU A 963 -25.34 -9.87 -4.41
C LEU A 963 -24.06 -9.66 -5.21
N ILE A 964 -23.96 -10.35 -6.35
CA ILE A 964 -22.82 -10.30 -7.25
C ILE A 964 -23.27 -9.67 -8.59
N SER A 965 -22.55 -8.65 -9.08
CA SER A 965 -22.76 -8.06 -10.39
C SER A 965 -21.50 -8.25 -11.25
N ILE A 966 -21.64 -8.78 -12.46
CA ILE A 966 -20.53 -9.14 -13.34
C ILE A 966 -20.60 -8.28 -14.61
N SER A 967 -19.57 -7.46 -14.86
CA SER A 967 -19.48 -6.61 -16.04
C SER A 967 -18.05 -6.46 -16.53
N LEU A 968 -17.86 -6.02 -17.77
CA LEU A 968 -16.57 -5.58 -18.29
C LEU A 968 -16.27 -4.13 -17.88
N ALA A 969 -15.02 -3.76 -17.81
CA ALA A 969 -14.57 -2.42 -17.42
C ALA A 969 -15.16 -1.27 -18.25
N TYR A 970 -15.51 -1.54 -19.52
CA TYR A 970 -16.10 -0.55 -20.45
C TYR A 970 -17.63 -0.69 -20.59
N GLY A 971 -18.31 -1.36 -19.66
CA GLY A 971 -19.77 -1.31 -19.54
C GLY A 971 -20.55 -2.49 -20.10
N ALA A 972 -19.95 -3.39 -20.88
CA ALA A 972 -20.65 -4.60 -21.33
C ALA A 972 -20.96 -5.51 -20.12
N LYS A 973 -22.19 -6.00 -20.04
CA LYS A 973 -22.69 -6.83 -18.94
C LYS A 973 -22.76 -8.29 -19.39
N ALA A 974 -22.54 -9.21 -18.46
CA ALA A 974 -22.74 -10.63 -18.72
C ALA A 974 -24.21 -10.88 -19.11
N VAL A 975 -24.43 -11.71 -20.12
CA VAL A 975 -25.78 -12.13 -20.55
C VAL A 975 -26.31 -13.27 -19.71
N ARG A 976 -25.40 -14.11 -19.20
CA ARG A 976 -25.69 -15.20 -18.24
C ARG A 976 -24.58 -15.22 -17.20
N CYS A 977 -24.94 -15.54 -15.96
CA CYS A 977 -23.97 -15.68 -14.88
C CYS A 977 -24.36 -16.80 -13.91
N ALA A 978 -23.37 -17.30 -13.18
CA ALA A 978 -23.54 -18.26 -12.10
C ALA A 978 -22.50 -18.03 -11.00
N ALA A 979 -22.82 -18.39 -9.76
CA ALA A 979 -21.89 -18.37 -8.65
C ALA A 979 -22.12 -19.58 -7.75
N ARG A 980 -21.05 -20.04 -7.08
CA ARG A 980 -21.08 -21.16 -6.16
C ARG A 980 -20.10 -20.97 -5.01
N LEU A 981 -20.50 -21.33 -3.79
CA LEU A 981 -19.61 -21.54 -2.66
C LEU A 981 -18.85 -22.87 -2.83
N ILE A 982 -17.58 -22.86 -2.54
CA ILE A 982 -16.70 -24.05 -2.55
C ILE A 982 -16.39 -24.38 -1.10
N TYR A 983 -16.70 -25.61 -0.69
CA TYR A 983 -16.48 -26.11 0.67
C TYR A 983 -15.26 -27.01 0.77
N LYS A 984 -14.68 -27.12 1.97
CA LYS A 984 -13.57 -28.05 2.26
C LYS A 984 -13.96 -29.50 1.99
N GLU A 985 -15.20 -29.84 2.28
CA GLU A 985 -15.77 -31.17 2.07
C GLU A 985 -16.00 -31.52 0.59
N ASP A 986 -16.07 -30.55 -0.32
CA ASP A 986 -16.12 -30.77 -1.76
C ASP A 986 -14.88 -31.53 -2.30
N VAL A 987 -13.82 -31.64 -1.47
CA VAL A 987 -12.57 -32.37 -1.77
C VAL A 987 -12.69 -33.85 -1.52
N GLU A 988 -13.40 -34.25 -0.45
CA GLU A 988 -13.41 -35.65 0.06
C GLU A 988 -14.51 -36.51 -0.54
N SER A 989 -15.60 -35.91 -1.04
CA SER A 989 -16.73 -36.62 -1.60
C SER A 989 -16.78 -36.50 -3.11
N ASN A 990 -16.37 -37.57 -3.82
CA ASN A 990 -16.66 -37.73 -5.25
C ASN A 990 -18.16 -37.89 -5.57
N GLN A 991 -19.04 -37.73 -4.57
CA GLN A 991 -20.49 -37.88 -4.72
C GLN A 991 -21.23 -37.00 -3.70
N GLN A 992 -22.19 -36.26 -4.24
CA GLN A 992 -23.25 -35.48 -3.60
C GLN A 992 -22.91 -34.03 -3.17
N ILE A 993 -23.49 -33.18 -3.94
CA ILE A 993 -23.37 -31.72 -3.95
C ILE A 993 -24.45 -31.16 -3.01
N THR A 994 -24.05 -30.56 -1.90
CA THR A 994 -24.96 -29.80 -1.01
C THR A 994 -25.31 -28.45 -1.66
N THR A 995 -26.58 -28.13 -1.70
CA THR A 995 -27.16 -27.04 -2.48
C THR A 995 -27.19 -25.72 -1.74
N CYS A 996 -26.47 -24.71 -2.19
CA CYS A 996 -26.87 -23.33 -1.96
C CYS A 996 -27.93 -22.91 -2.98
N ILE A 997 -29.04 -22.36 -2.51
CA ILE A 997 -30.16 -21.96 -3.36
C ILE A 997 -29.87 -20.56 -3.91
N SER A 998 -29.75 -20.40 -5.22
CA SER A 998 -29.64 -19.11 -5.90
C SER A 998 -31.04 -18.70 -6.42
N TYR A 999 -31.41 -17.43 -6.16
CA TYR A 999 -32.71 -16.88 -6.60
C TYR A 999 -32.54 -15.78 -7.66
N PRO A 1000 -33.45 -15.68 -8.66
CA PRO A 1000 -33.45 -14.55 -9.59
C PRO A 1000 -33.77 -13.24 -8.85
N TRP A 1001 -33.08 -12.17 -9.22
CA TRP A 1001 -33.22 -10.83 -8.65
C TRP A 1001 -34.68 -10.32 -8.55
N LYS A 1002 -35.55 -10.73 -9.46
CA LYS A 1002 -36.96 -10.32 -9.48
C LYS A 1002 -37.76 -10.73 -8.24
N ASN A 1003 -37.34 -11.74 -7.49
CA ASN A 1003 -38.08 -12.27 -6.35
C ASN A 1003 -37.75 -11.63 -4.99
N LEU A 1004 -36.67 -10.85 -4.91
CA LEU A 1004 -36.25 -10.22 -3.65
C LEU A 1004 -37.05 -8.93 -3.31
N LYS A 1005 -37.74 -8.30 -4.27
CA LYS A 1005 -38.54 -7.11 -4.02
C LYS A 1005 -39.93 -7.40 -3.37
N GLY A 1006 -40.39 -8.65 -3.32
CA GLY A 1006 -41.73 -9.02 -2.91
C GLY A 1006 -41.91 -9.60 -1.47
N ARG A 1007 -40.82 -10.00 -0.81
CA ARG A 1007 -40.92 -10.68 0.50
C ARG A 1007 -40.51 -9.80 1.69
N ARG A 1008 -41.23 -8.75 1.93
CA ARG A 1008 -41.14 -7.99 3.19
C ARG A 1008 -42.30 -8.31 4.18
N LYS A 1009 -42.86 -9.49 4.17
CA LYS A 1009 -43.79 -9.93 5.26
C LYS A 1009 -43.94 -11.46 5.21
N SER A 1010 -43.46 -12.11 6.21
CA SER A 1010 -43.61 -13.49 6.68
C SER A 1010 -42.34 -14.31 6.69
N ALA A 1011 -41.57 -14.13 7.75
CA ALA A 1011 -40.64 -15.15 8.18
C ALA A 1011 -40.99 -15.50 9.62
N CYS A 1012 -41.39 -16.69 9.82
CA CYS A 1012 -41.29 -17.46 11.05
C CYS A 1012 -42.20 -18.69 10.94
N GLN A 1013 -41.67 -19.73 10.38
CA GLN A 1013 -42.03 -21.10 10.76
C GLN A 1013 -41.06 -22.06 10.05
N ALA A 1014 -40.16 -22.61 10.85
CA ALA A 1014 -39.31 -23.70 10.45
C ALA A 1014 -40.13 -24.99 10.33
N PRO A 1015 -39.95 -25.83 9.30
CA PRO A 1015 -40.48 -27.18 9.36
C PRO A 1015 -39.48 -28.03 10.18
N GLN A 1016 -39.98 -28.63 11.25
CA GLN A 1016 -39.39 -29.80 11.86
C GLN A 1016 -39.55 -31.00 10.92
N ASN A 1017 -38.55 -31.88 10.93
CA ASN A 1017 -38.46 -33.24 10.37
C ASN A 1017 -37.92 -33.34 8.93
N PHE A 1018 -36.70 -33.73 8.77
CA PHE A 1018 -36.09 -35.01 8.39
C PHE A 1018 -34.61 -34.82 8.28
#